data_8b37231fa3a880c28a8acf42af2cc97d
#
_entry.id   8b37231fa3a880c28a8acf42af2cc97d
#
_cell.length_a   1.000
_cell.length_b   1.000
_cell.length_c   1.000
_cell.angle_alpha   90.00
_cell.angle_beta   90.00
_cell.angle_gamma   90.00
#
_symmetry.space_group_name_H-M   'P 1'
#
loop_
_entity.id
_entity.type
_entity.pdbx_description
1 polymer ?
#
loop_
_entity_poly.entity_id
_entity_poly.type
_entity_poly.pdbx_seq_one_letter_code
_entity_poly.pdbx_strand_id
1 'polypeptide(L)'
;MIDESPLRWSTVDAAEMYEVPRWGNGYFSVSPAGHVLVHPDRNPSRAVDLKELVERLQMRGLDVPVLLRFNGIIRDRLYVLHKAFADAIKEHGYKGNYACVYPIKVNQQREVVEKVVEYGREFGFGLEAGSKPELLAVVAMTEAETPIICNGFKDAEFIEMALLAQKIGRHVIPVVEKYTELELILKYAEKLNVRPQIGMRVKLAARGAGRWQSSGGYRSKFGLRANEILMALDELKKRGMEDCFTLLHFHLGSQITNIRQVKAALNEAARVYTELVGRGAGLKYLDVGGGLGVDYDGSQTNFESSMNYTLEEYARDVVYTIQTVCDEANVPHPNIISESGRAISAFHSVLVFGVLGVSQQGENTSEAELAPPEDAEQALHDLHQSYKSLTQRNILETYHDAQTAIDTVMTLFNTGYVSLEQRCLGENIYFALCHKIWQLAGTMEYVPEELERLDKVLSDNYFCNFSLFQSCPDSWAIKQLFPVMPIHQLDRRPTRHAVLSDITCDSDGKIDQFIDRRDVRRTLMLHEYDGSPYYLGIFLIGAYQEILGDLHNLFGDTNAVHVDVSPSGEVLLDTIIKGETVAEVLDYVQFRGRDLINRLQAAVEVAVRENRIDHIQAGQFVKFYEEALNGYTYLEEPDGE
;
A
#
# COMPACT_ATOMS: atom_id res chain seq x y z
N MET A 1 -28.31 41.75 -1.51
CA MET A 1 -28.44 40.70 -2.53
C MET A 1 -27.14 39.90 -2.45
N ILE A 2 -27.17 38.77 -1.78
CA ILE A 2 -26.08 37.79 -1.79
C ILE A 2 -26.26 37.09 -3.13
N ASP A 3 -25.23 37.10 -3.97
CA ASP A 3 -25.19 36.44 -5.27
C ASP A 3 -25.22 34.91 -5.03
N GLU A 4 -26.41 34.32 -5.18
CA GLU A 4 -26.61 32.86 -5.15
C GLU A 4 -26.31 32.26 -6.53
N SER A 5 -25.17 32.61 -7.13
CA SER A 5 -24.67 31.79 -8.22
C SER A 5 -24.21 30.47 -7.66
N PRO A 6 -24.65 29.30 -8.19
CA PRO A 6 -24.11 28.01 -7.73
C PRO A 6 -22.60 28.05 -7.86
N LEU A 7 -21.89 27.83 -6.75
CA LEU A 7 -20.45 27.82 -6.70
C LEU A 7 -19.95 26.91 -7.84
N ARG A 8 -19.29 27.54 -8.82
CA ARG A 8 -18.79 26.84 -10.01
C ARG A 8 -17.70 25.88 -9.57
N TRP A 9 -17.84 24.59 -9.87
CA TRP A 9 -16.84 23.56 -9.59
C TRP A 9 -15.46 23.97 -10.09
N SER A 10 -14.43 23.71 -9.29
CA SER A 10 -13.05 24.02 -9.61
C SER A 10 -12.13 22.82 -9.26
N THR A 11 -10.91 22.85 -9.77
CA THR A 11 -9.89 21.84 -9.43
C THR A 11 -9.46 21.90 -7.96
N VAL A 12 -9.71 23.03 -7.28
CA VAL A 12 -9.52 23.15 -5.82
C VAL A 12 -10.57 22.32 -5.07
N ASP A 13 -11.83 22.38 -5.53
CA ASP A 13 -12.89 21.56 -4.93
C ASP A 13 -12.61 20.06 -5.13
N ALA A 14 -12.06 19.68 -6.30
CA ALA A 14 -11.61 18.31 -6.55
C ALA A 14 -10.47 17.91 -5.60
N ALA A 15 -9.44 18.73 -5.45
CA ALA A 15 -8.32 18.45 -4.56
C ALA A 15 -8.80 18.28 -3.11
N GLU A 16 -9.74 19.11 -2.64
CA GLU A 16 -10.31 18.98 -1.29
C GLU A 16 -11.22 17.76 -1.17
N MET A 17 -12.02 17.42 -2.19
CA MET A 17 -12.89 16.23 -2.18
C MET A 17 -12.10 14.93 -2.01
N TYR A 18 -10.95 14.81 -2.68
CA TYR A 18 -10.05 13.66 -2.62
C TYR A 18 -8.95 13.81 -1.56
N GLU A 19 -9.00 14.83 -0.71
CA GLU A 19 -8.07 15.11 0.41
C GLU A 19 -6.59 15.23 -0.04
N VAL A 20 -6.31 15.57 -1.29
CA VAL A 20 -4.95 15.64 -1.88
C VAL A 20 -4.00 16.54 -1.10
N PRO A 21 -4.39 17.75 -0.60
CA PRO A 21 -3.50 18.62 0.16
C PRO A 21 -2.99 18.01 1.48
N ARG A 22 -3.66 16.94 1.97
CA ARG A 22 -3.36 16.31 3.25
C ARG A 22 -2.49 15.08 3.09
N TRP A 23 -3.05 14.01 2.50
CA TRP A 23 -2.28 12.78 2.30
C TRP A 23 -1.12 12.98 1.32
N GLY A 24 -1.24 13.93 0.40
CA GLY A 24 -0.23 14.20 -0.61
C GLY A 24 1.10 14.74 -0.10
N ASN A 25 1.13 15.30 1.11
CA ASN A 25 2.34 15.78 1.79
C ASN A 25 3.22 16.70 0.91
N GLY A 26 2.61 17.47 -0.01
CA GLY A 26 3.29 18.33 -0.96
C GLY A 26 3.87 17.63 -2.19
N TYR A 27 3.78 16.30 -2.29
CA TYR A 27 4.19 15.55 -3.48
C TYR A 27 3.13 15.49 -4.56
N PHE A 28 1.85 15.73 -4.22
CA PHE A 28 0.73 15.63 -5.16
C PHE A 28 -0.11 16.90 -5.15
N SER A 29 -0.59 17.28 -6.34
CA SER A 29 -1.52 18.39 -6.51
C SER A 29 -2.42 18.16 -7.73
N VAL A 30 -3.39 19.06 -7.96
CA VAL A 30 -4.26 19.05 -9.14
C VAL A 30 -3.96 20.28 -9.98
N SER A 31 -3.72 20.08 -11.29
CA SER A 31 -3.47 21.16 -12.24
C SER A 31 -4.75 21.90 -12.62
N PRO A 32 -4.65 23.14 -13.18
CA PRO A 32 -5.81 23.83 -13.73
C PRO A 32 -6.51 23.08 -14.88
N ALA A 33 -5.79 22.15 -15.55
CA ALA A 33 -6.36 21.29 -16.60
C ALA A 33 -7.11 20.07 -16.02
N GLY A 34 -7.18 19.93 -14.69
CA GLY A 34 -7.85 18.81 -14.04
C GLY A 34 -7.04 17.51 -14.03
N HIS A 35 -5.72 17.60 -14.14
CA HIS A 35 -4.82 16.44 -14.06
C HIS A 35 -4.11 16.40 -12.71
N VAL A 36 -3.78 15.19 -12.22
CA VAL A 36 -2.93 15.03 -11.05
C VAL A 36 -1.47 15.26 -11.43
N LEU A 37 -0.82 16.12 -10.67
CA LEU A 37 0.62 16.41 -10.77
C LEU A 37 1.38 15.76 -9.64
N VAL A 38 2.58 15.24 -9.95
CA VAL A 38 3.56 14.75 -8.97
C VAL A 38 4.72 15.71 -8.89
N HIS A 39 5.11 16.12 -7.68
CA HIS A 39 6.24 17.01 -7.38
C HIS A 39 7.31 16.22 -6.62
N PRO A 40 8.27 15.54 -7.29
CA PRO A 40 9.17 14.58 -6.64
C PRO A 40 10.03 15.17 -5.52
N ASP A 41 10.29 16.46 -5.56
CA ASP A 41 11.03 17.21 -4.53
C ASP A 41 10.21 18.33 -3.89
N ARG A 42 8.90 18.25 -3.98
CA ARG A 42 7.92 19.24 -3.49
C ARG A 42 8.09 20.63 -4.10
N ASN A 43 8.77 20.72 -5.24
CA ASN A 43 8.93 21.99 -5.98
C ASN A 43 7.84 22.11 -7.06
N PRO A 44 6.92 23.09 -6.97
CA PRO A 44 5.83 23.26 -7.94
C PRO A 44 6.30 23.47 -9.38
N SER A 45 7.51 23.97 -9.60
CA SER A 45 8.06 24.19 -10.96
C SER A 45 8.59 22.92 -11.62
N ARG A 46 8.68 21.81 -10.89
CA ARG A 46 9.18 20.51 -11.36
C ARG A 46 8.11 19.45 -11.13
N ALA A 47 7.04 19.55 -11.90
CA ALA A 47 5.90 18.67 -11.84
C ALA A 47 5.89 17.65 -12.98
N VAL A 48 5.41 16.44 -12.67
CA VAL A 48 5.09 15.42 -13.66
C VAL A 48 3.56 15.31 -13.75
N ASP A 49 3.01 15.56 -14.93
CA ASP A 49 1.59 15.35 -15.22
C ASP A 49 1.35 13.86 -15.45
N LEU A 50 0.53 13.22 -14.60
CA LEU A 50 0.29 11.77 -14.66
C LEU A 50 -0.46 11.38 -15.94
N LYS A 51 -1.41 12.20 -16.41
CA LYS A 51 -2.17 11.89 -17.62
C LYS A 51 -1.29 11.94 -18.86
N GLU A 52 -0.49 13.00 -19.00
CA GLU A 52 0.46 13.12 -20.10
C GLU A 52 1.53 12.02 -20.06
N LEU A 53 1.99 11.63 -18.86
CA LEU A 53 2.95 10.55 -18.71
C LEU A 53 2.37 9.22 -19.18
N VAL A 54 1.15 8.87 -18.79
CA VAL A 54 0.47 7.64 -19.22
C VAL A 54 0.32 7.61 -20.74
N GLU A 55 -0.14 8.70 -21.38
CA GLU A 55 -0.26 8.79 -22.84
C GLU A 55 1.09 8.60 -23.54
N ARG A 56 2.15 9.18 -22.99
CA ARG A 56 3.53 8.96 -23.51
C ARG A 56 4.00 7.52 -23.39
N LEU A 57 3.60 6.80 -22.36
CA LEU A 57 3.93 5.39 -22.17
C LEU A 57 3.15 4.51 -23.15
N GLN A 58 1.85 4.77 -23.33
CA GLN A 58 1.01 4.06 -24.30
C GLN A 58 1.52 4.24 -25.74
N MET A 59 1.95 5.46 -26.13
CA MET A 59 2.62 5.68 -27.41
C MET A 59 3.91 4.87 -27.60
N ARG A 60 4.47 4.32 -26.52
CA ARG A 60 5.66 3.42 -26.54
C ARG A 60 5.29 1.95 -26.39
N GLY A 61 4.00 1.60 -26.45
CA GLY A 61 3.52 0.23 -26.27
C GLY A 61 3.60 -0.27 -24.84
N LEU A 62 3.41 0.62 -23.87
CA LEU A 62 3.31 0.29 -22.45
C LEU A 62 1.93 0.69 -21.94
N ASP A 63 1.01 -0.29 -21.91
CA ASP A 63 -0.35 -0.06 -21.47
C ASP A 63 -0.50 -0.11 -19.94
N VAL A 64 -1.65 0.40 -19.49
CA VAL A 64 -2.07 0.28 -18.10
C VAL A 64 -2.64 -1.13 -17.83
N PRO A 65 -2.49 -1.69 -16.61
CA PRO A 65 -1.97 -1.03 -15.40
C PRO A 65 -0.47 -0.78 -15.44
N VAL A 66 -0.04 0.36 -14.88
CA VAL A 66 1.37 0.70 -14.79
C VAL A 66 1.70 1.26 -13.40
N LEU A 67 2.76 0.75 -12.80
CA LEU A 67 3.31 1.24 -11.54
C LEU A 67 4.36 2.31 -11.83
N LEU A 68 4.06 3.54 -11.46
CA LEU A 68 4.96 4.68 -11.61
C LEU A 68 5.75 4.88 -10.32
N ARG A 69 7.09 4.87 -10.40
CA ARG A 69 8.00 5.03 -9.26
C ARG A 69 8.81 6.33 -9.44
N PHE A 70 8.65 7.26 -8.52
CA PHE A 70 9.28 8.58 -8.56
C PHE A 70 10.54 8.60 -7.69
N ASN A 71 11.73 8.44 -8.30
CA ASN A 71 13.02 8.37 -7.60
C ASN A 71 13.31 9.64 -6.77
N GLY A 72 12.89 10.81 -7.27
CA GLY A 72 13.07 12.07 -6.55
C GLY A 72 12.31 12.10 -5.20
N ILE A 73 11.18 11.39 -5.06
CA ILE A 73 10.48 11.27 -3.78
C ILE A 73 11.32 10.48 -2.78
N ILE A 74 11.96 9.37 -3.19
CA ILE A 74 12.87 8.62 -2.30
C ILE A 74 13.99 9.53 -1.81
N ARG A 75 14.63 10.30 -2.73
CA ARG A 75 15.68 11.25 -2.38
C ARG A 75 15.22 12.28 -1.36
N ASP A 76 14.08 12.91 -1.59
CA ASP A 76 13.54 13.92 -0.68
C ASP A 76 13.14 13.31 0.68
N ARG A 77 12.57 12.11 0.70
CA ARG A 77 12.21 11.43 1.96
C ARG A 77 13.43 11.11 2.82
N LEU A 78 14.52 10.63 2.21
CA LEU A 78 15.80 10.39 2.91
C LEU A 78 16.37 11.70 3.46
N TYR A 79 16.36 12.77 2.67
CA TYR A 79 16.82 14.10 3.11
C TYR A 79 15.99 14.64 4.26
N VAL A 80 14.65 14.58 4.18
CA VAL A 80 13.75 15.11 5.21
C VAL A 80 13.92 14.34 6.51
N LEU A 81 14.06 13.02 6.44
CA LEU A 81 14.30 12.16 7.60
C LEU A 81 15.65 12.52 8.26
N HIS A 82 16.72 12.62 7.47
CA HIS A 82 18.03 13.06 7.97
C HIS A 82 17.94 14.42 8.64
N LYS A 83 17.34 15.40 7.96
CA LYS A 83 17.20 16.78 8.43
C LYS A 83 16.45 16.85 9.76
N ALA A 84 15.36 16.14 9.93
CA ALA A 84 14.59 16.15 11.17
C ALA A 84 15.43 15.69 12.37
N PHE A 85 16.22 14.63 12.21
CA PHE A 85 17.13 14.18 13.26
C PHE A 85 18.34 15.10 13.45
N ALA A 86 18.92 15.63 12.41
CA ALA A 86 20.03 16.57 12.49
C ALA A 86 19.62 17.86 13.23
N ASP A 87 18.43 18.39 12.94
CA ASP A 87 17.89 19.55 13.61
C ASP A 87 17.62 19.25 15.11
N ALA A 88 17.04 18.09 15.44
CA ALA A 88 16.80 17.67 16.82
C ALA A 88 18.12 17.46 17.60
N ILE A 89 19.11 16.80 17.00
CA ILE A 89 20.47 16.63 17.59
C ILE A 89 21.11 17.98 17.90
N LYS A 90 21.02 18.92 16.98
CA LYS A 90 21.55 20.25 17.13
C LYS A 90 20.81 21.05 18.22
N GLU A 91 19.47 21.01 18.23
CA GLU A 91 18.60 21.69 19.19
C GLU A 91 18.92 21.26 20.62
N HIS A 92 19.06 19.95 20.86
CA HIS A 92 19.32 19.39 22.18
C HIS A 92 20.81 19.30 22.53
N GLY A 93 21.74 19.58 21.62
CA GLY A 93 23.17 19.41 21.84
C GLY A 93 23.55 17.94 22.11
N TYR A 94 22.84 17.00 21.49
CA TYR A 94 23.10 15.57 21.58
C TYR A 94 24.50 15.22 21.10
N LYS A 95 25.18 14.26 21.72
CA LYS A 95 26.59 13.96 21.46
C LYS A 95 26.82 12.77 20.51
N GLY A 96 25.77 11.99 20.20
CA GLY A 96 25.81 10.93 19.20
C GLY A 96 25.39 11.40 17.83
N ASN A 97 25.49 10.51 16.84
CA ASN A 97 25.04 10.73 15.47
C ASN A 97 23.72 9.96 15.21
N TYR A 98 23.14 10.22 14.04
CA TYR A 98 21.96 9.50 13.55
C TYR A 98 22.24 8.88 12.18
N ALA A 99 21.76 7.66 11.98
CA ALA A 99 21.68 7.00 10.68
C ALA A 99 20.36 6.25 10.55
N CYS A 100 19.78 6.25 9.35
CA CYS A 100 18.69 5.34 9.01
C CYS A 100 19.26 4.10 8.35
N VAL A 101 18.76 2.91 8.69
CA VAL A 101 18.99 1.67 7.94
C VAL A 101 17.68 1.26 7.29
N TYR A 102 17.64 1.29 5.96
CA TYR A 102 16.43 0.96 5.20
C TYR A 102 16.22 -0.54 5.19
N PRO A 103 15.10 -1.05 5.76
CA PRO A 103 14.77 -2.47 5.68
C PRO A 103 14.34 -2.81 4.26
N ILE A 104 15.15 -3.60 3.54
CA ILE A 104 14.86 -3.86 2.12
C ILE A 104 13.55 -4.62 1.91
N LYS A 105 13.08 -5.39 2.92
CA LYS A 105 11.76 -6.06 2.90
C LYS A 105 10.58 -5.13 2.64
N VAL A 106 10.73 -3.83 2.88
CA VAL A 106 9.67 -2.84 2.67
C VAL A 106 9.41 -2.61 1.18
N ASN A 107 10.47 -2.57 0.38
CA ASN A 107 10.45 -2.67 -1.07
C ASN A 107 11.82 -3.21 -1.54
N GLN A 108 11.85 -4.47 -1.94
CA GLN A 108 13.06 -5.23 -2.28
C GLN A 108 13.48 -5.07 -3.74
N GLN A 109 12.73 -4.33 -4.54
CA GLN A 109 13.09 -4.10 -5.94
C GLN A 109 14.49 -3.51 -6.03
N ARG A 110 15.33 -4.10 -6.89
CA ARG A 110 16.74 -3.73 -7.00
C ARG A 110 16.91 -2.24 -7.23
N GLU A 111 16.15 -1.67 -8.16
CA GLU A 111 16.20 -0.27 -8.56
C GLU A 111 15.87 0.66 -7.39
N VAL A 112 14.91 0.26 -6.53
CA VAL A 112 14.55 1.01 -5.31
C VAL A 112 15.69 0.97 -4.30
N VAL A 113 16.24 -0.21 -4.04
CA VAL A 113 17.34 -0.40 -3.08
C VAL A 113 18.59 0.35 -3.54
N GLU A 114 18.94 0.27 -4.84
CA GLU A 114 20.05 1.03 -5.44
C GLU A 114 19.89 2.54 -5.23
N LYS A 115 18.68 3.10 -5.43
CA LYS A 115 18.42 4.53 -5.20
C LYS A 115 18.51 4.91 -3.73
N VAL A 116 18.06 4.05 -2.82
CA VAL A 116 18.21 4.28 -1.37
C VAL A 116 19.70 4.31 -0.99
N VAL A 117 20.51 3.38 -1.50
CA VAL A 117 21.96 3.37 -1.26
C VAL A 117 22.64 4.61 -1.87
N GLU A 118 22.31 4.94 -3.12
CA GLU A 118 22.87 6.09 -3.83
C GLU A 118 22.60 7.40 -3.07
N TYR A 119 21.34 7.67 -2.74
CA TYR A 119 20.92 8.92 -2.11
C TYR A 119 21.19 8.97 -0.60
N GLY A 120 21.21 7.81 0.08
CA GLY A 120 21.50 7.73 1.52
C GLY A 120 22.98 7.84 1.87
N ARG A 121 23.89 7.69 0.87
CA ARG A 121 25.34 7.66 1.09
C ARG A 121 25.86 8.93 1.78
N GLU A 122 25.42 10.10 1.36
CA GLU A 122 25.84 11.38 1.93
C GLU A 122 25.45 11.56 3.41
N PHE A 123 24.42 10.82 3.86
CA PHE A 123 23.92 10.84 5.24
C PHE A 123 24.46 9.69 6.10
N GLY A 124 25.30 8.81 5.55
CA GLY A 124 25.77 7.61 6.22
C GLY A 124 24.67 6.58 6.49
N PHE A 125 23.61 6.56 5.66
CA PHE A 125 22.50 5.63 5.78
C PHE A 125 22.90 4.24 5.32
N GLY A 126 22.26 3.22 5.89
CA GLY A 126 22.51 1.83 5.64
C GLY A 126 21.30 1.03 5.23
N LEU A 127 21.45 -0.31 5.26
CA LEU A 127 20.41 -1.25 4.91
C LEU A 127 20.15 -2.26 6.05
N GLU A 128 18.93 -2.78 6.13
CA GLU A 128 18.57 -3.90 7.00
C GLU A 128 18.20 -5.11 6.16
N ALA A 129 18.68 -6.29 6.59
CA ALA A 129 18.37 -7.57 5.97
C ALA A 129 17.83 -8.55 7.02
N GLY A 130 16.67 -9.15 6.74
CA GLY A 130 15.98 -10.09 7.62
C GLY A 130 15.98 -11.55 7.13
N SER A 131 16.63 -11.85 6.00
CA SER A 131 16.73 -13.19 5.42
C SER A 131 18.05 -13.41 4.68
N LYS A 132 18.38 -14.69 4.38
CA LYS A 132 19.60 -15.00 3.61
C LYS A 132 19.65 -14.33 2.23
N PRO A 133 18.60 -14.41 1.40
CA PRO A 133 18.60 -13.71 0.11
C PRO A 133 18.82 -12.21 0.24
N GLU A 134 18.17 -11.58 1.24
CA GLU A 134 18.35 -10.15 1.51
C GLU A 134 19.80 -9.84 1.91
N LEU A 135 20.41 -10.65 2.81
CA LEU A 135 21.80 -10.46 3.22
C LEU A 135 22.77 -10.55 2.02
N LEU A 136 22.58 -11.54 1.15
CA LEU A 136 23.43 -11.71 -0.04
C LEU A 136 23.35 -10.50 -0.96
N ALA A 137 22.13 -9.99 -1.21
CA ALA A 137 21.93 -8.80 -2.02
C ALA A 137 22.59 -7.58 -1.38
N VAL A 138 22.33 -7.32 -0.09
CA VAL A 138 22.80 -6.14 0.62
C VAL A 138 24.32 -6.10 0.72
N VAL A 139 24.98 -7.22 1.05
CA VAL A 139 26.45 -7.30 1.14
C VAL A 139 27.12 -7.01 -0.21
N ALA A 140 26.49 -7.44 -1.30
CA ALA A 140 27.02 -7.19 -2.66
C ALA A 140 26.84 -5.74 -3.10
N MET A 141 25.74 -5.09 -2.71
CA MET A 141 25.38 -3.73 -3.16
C MET A 141 25.99 -2.60 -2.33
N THR A 142 26.45 -2.89 -1.09
CA THR A 142 26.93 -1.85 -0.17
C THR A 142 28.46 -1.69 -0.22
N GLU A 143 28.94 -0.53 0.25
CA GLU A 143 30.35 -0.25 0.47
C GLU A 143 30.78 -0.52 1.92
N ALA A 144 32.09 -0.42 2.22
CA ALA A 144 32.64 -0.77 3.52
C ALA A 144 32.04 0.05 4.68
N GLU A 145 31.77 1.33 4.45
CA GLU A 145 31.27 2.27 5.46
C GLU A 145 29.75 2.16 5.69
N THR A 146 29.02 1.50 4.80
CA THR A 146 27.56 1.38 4.88
C THR A 146 27.16 0.43 6.01
N PRO A 147 26.40 0.88 7.03
CA PRO A 147 25.94 -0.03 8.09
C PRO A 147 24.90 -1.02 7.54
N ILE A 148 25.08 -2.29 7.89
CA ILE A 148 24.17 -3.39 7.56
C ILE A 148 23.69 -4.01 8.87
N ILE A 149 22.41 -3.87 9.16
CA ILE A 149 21.78 -4.49 10.33
C ILE A 149 21.07 -5.77 9.91
N CYS A 150 21.33 -6.87 10.61
CA CYS A 150 20.74 -8.16 10.27
C CYS A 150 19.74 -8.60 11.35
N ASN A 151 18.47 -8.37 11.10
CA ASN A 151 17.35 -8.82 11.94
C ASN A 151 16.84 -10.21 11.51
N GLY A 152 15.74 -10.65 12.10
CA GLY A 152 15.09 -11.92 11.79
C GLY A 152 15.85 -13.15 12.31
N PHE A 153 15.30 -14.33 12.07
CA PHE A 153 15.93 -15.59 12.48
C PHE A 153 17.13 -15.94 11.60
N LYS A 154 18.19 -16.40 12.25
CA LYS A 154 19.46 -16.71 11.61
C LYS A 154 19.84 -18.16 11.89
N ASP A 155 20.20 -18.86 10.82
CA ASP A 155 20.86 -20.17 10.91
C ASP A 155 22.38 -20.03 10.81
N ALA A 156 23.06 -21.17 10.82
CA ALA A 156 24.52 -21.22 10.77
C ALA A 156 25.10 -20.60 9.51
N GLU A 157 24.46 -20.79 8.35
CA GLU A 157 24.90 -20.24 7.05
C GLU A 157 24.76 -18.72 7.02
N PHE A 158 23.65 -18.18 7.53
CA PHE A 158 23.46 -16.73 7.66
C PHE A 158 24.55 -16.10 8.53
N ILE A 159 24.80 -16.71 9.72
CA ILE A 159 25.82 -16.20 10.67
C ILE A 159 27.21 -16.27 10.04
N GLU A 160 27.57 -17.39 9.41
CA GLU A 160 28.87 -17.54 8.75
C GLU A 160 29.07 -16.48 7.67
N MET A 161 28.04 -16.21 6.84
CA MET A 161 28.06 -15.17 5.81
C MET A 161 28.22 -13.78 6.41
N ALA A 162 27.47 -13.45 7.46
CA ALA A 162 27.57 -12.13 8.12
C ALA A 162 28.98 -11.89 8.70
N LEU A 163 29.59 -12.90 9.32
CA LEU A 163 30.94 -12.80 9.88
C LEU A 163 32.03 -12.77 8.79
N LEU A 164 31.84 -13.49 7.68
CA LEU A 164 32.73 -13.37 6.51
C LEU A 164 32.64 -11.97 5.90
N ALA A 165 31.43 -11.38 5.83
CA ALA A 165 31.27 -10.01 5.37
C ALA A 165 31.99 -9.01 6.28
N GLN A 166 31.94 -9.17 7.62
CA GLN A 166 32.75 -8.39 8.56
C GLN A 166 34.25 -8.56 8.28
N LYS A 167 34.69 -9.81 8.01
CA LYS A 167 36.12 -10.12 7.75
C LYS A 167 36.68 -9.43 6.51
N ILE A 168 35.84 -9.23 5.48
CA ILE A 168 36.23 -8.46 4.28
C ILE A 168 36.07 -6.95 4.44
N GLY A 169 35.71 -6.48 5.66
CA GLY A 169 35.62 -5.04 5.97
C GLY A 169 34.22 -4.42 5.79
N ARG A 170 33.15 -5.22 5.62
CA ARG A 170 31.79 -4.68 5.63
C ARG A 170 31.33 -4.40 7.07
N HIS A 171 30.58 -3.31 7.26
CA HIS A 171 30.03 -2.94 8.58
C HIS A 171 28.71 -3.68 8.84
N VAL A 172 28.77 -4.97 9.08
CA VAL A 172 27.62 -5.85 9.32
C VAL A 172 27.43 -6.08 10.82
N ILE A 173 26.22 -5.95 11.34
CA ILE A 173 25.88 -6.21 12.73
C ILE A 173 24.72 -7.23 12.79
N PRO A 174 24.98 -8.52 12.99
CA PRO A 174 23.94 -9.51 13.25
C PRO A 174 23.28 -9.24 14.62
N VAL A 175 21.95 -9.10 14.62
CA VAL A 175 21.15 -8.83 15.82
C VAL A 175 20.57 -10.15 16.36
N VAL A 176 20.94 -10.50 17.57
CA VAL A 176 20.48 -11.73 18.25
C VAL A 176 18.98 -11.58 18.60
N GLU A 177 18.17 -12.45 18.02
CA GLU A 177 16.71 -12.56 18.25
C GLU A 177 16.36 -13.72 19.21
N LYS A 178 17.24 -14.71 19.30
CA LYS A 178 17.17 -15.89 20.19
C LYS A 178 18.54 -16.16 20.79
N TYR A 179 18.59 -16.59 22.04
CA TYR A 179 19.85 -16.87 22.74
C TYR A 179 20.75 -17.84 21.97
N THR A 180 20.20 -18.86 21.32
CA THR A 180 20.95 -19.81 20.50
C THR A 180 21.70 -19.22 19.32
N GLU A 181 21.28 -18.04 18.83
CA GLU A 181 22.01 -17.32 17.77
C GLU A 181 23.33 -16.74 18.30
N LEU A 182 23.40 -16.32 19.56
CA LEU A 182 24.65 -15.91 20.18
C LEU A 182 25.67 -17.07 20.21
N GLU A 183 25.21 -18.27 20.56
CA GLU A 183 26.06 -19.48 20.56
C GLU A 183 26.64 -19.76 19.17
N LEU A 184 25.81 -19.60 18.12
CA LEU A 184 26.26 -19.74 16.73
C LEU A 184 27.27 -18.65 16.35
N ILE A 185 27.01 -17.37 16.71
CA ILE A 185 27.94 -16.26 16.44
C ILE A 185 29.29 -16.54 17.08
N LEU A 186 29.32 -16.93 18.35
CA LEU A 186 30.56 -17.21 19.06
C LEU A 186 31.33 -18.40 18.46
N LYS A 187 30.63 -19.48 18.09
CA LYS A 187 31.21 -20.65 17.42
C LYS A 187 31.85 -20.28 16.07
N TYR A 188 31.15 -19.52 15.25
CA TYR A 188 31.67 -19.13 13.92
C TYR A 188 32.70 -18.00 14.01
N ALA A 189 32.62 -17.11 14.98
CA ALA A 189 33.65 -16.11 15.26
C ALA A 189 35.00 -16.78 15.59
N GLU A 190 35.00 -17.84 16.43
CA GLU A 190 36.18 -18.66 16.73
C GLU A 190 36.68 -19.37 15.47
N LYS A 191 35.81 -20.10 14.74
CA LYS A 191 36.14 -20.81 13.48
C LYS A 191 36.80 -19.91 12.45
N LEU A 192 36.29 -18.69 12.28
CA LEU A 192 36.74 -17.74 11.25
C LEU A 192 37.84 -16.79 11.74
N ASN A 193 38.21 -16.87 13.04
CA ASN A 193 39.10 -15.92 13.70
C ASN A 193 38.71 -14.45 13.46
N VAL A 194 37.45 -14.13 13.79
CA VAL A 194 36.86 -12.79 13.66
C VAL A 194 36.43 -12.32 15.04
N ARG A 195 36.72 -11.07 15.39
CA ARG A 195 36.14 -10.41 16.55
C ARG A 195 34.83 -9.73 16.12
N PRO A 196 33.62 -10.33 16.41
CA PRO A 196 32.38 -9.92 15.79
C PRO A 196 31.84 -8.60 16.37
N GLN A 197 31.12 -7.85 15.58
CA GLN A 197 30.18 -6.86 16.08
C GLN A 197 28.82 -7.55 16.24
N ILE A 198 28.19 -7.41 17.40
CA ILE A 198 26.95 -8.12 17.75
C ILE A 198 25.91 -7.11 18.20
N GLY A 199 24.72 -7.22 17.66
CA GLY A 199 23.51 -6.58 18.17
C GLY A 199 22.68 -7.55 19.02
N MET A 200 21.87 -7.04 19.93
CA MET A 200 20.86 -7.83 20.64
C MET A 200 19.54 -7.07 20.66
N ARG A 201 18.45 -7.78 20.36
CA ARG A 201 17.10 -7.22 20.45
C ARG A 201 16.50 -7.49 21.81
N VAL A 202 16.06 -6.43 22.48
CA VAL A 202 15.35 -6.50 23.78
C VAL A 202 13.84 -6.56 23.58
N LYS A 203 13.16 -7.42 24.34
CA LYS A 203 11.71 -7.39 24.49
C LYS A 203 11.35 -6.35 25.52
N LEU A 204 10.59 -5.34 25.11
CA LEU A 204 10.07 -4.29 26.00
C LEU A 204 8.69 -4.69 26.56
N ALA A 205 8.36 -4.16 27.73
CA ALA A 205 7.00 -4.24 28.29
C ALA A 205 6.02 -3.37 27.49
N ALA A 206 6.51 -2.25 26.97
CA ALA A 206 5.76 -1.36 26.11
C ALA A 206 5.21 -2.08 24.88
N ARG A 207 3.97 -1.74 24.49
CA ARG A 207 3.30 -2.30 23.31
C ARG A 207 3.02 -1.21 22.29
N GLY A 208 3.12 -1.54 21.01
CA GLY A 208 2.70 -0.68 19.92
C GLY A 208 1.17 -0.50 19.87
N ALA A 209 0.70 0.38 18.99
CA ALA A 209 -0.72 0.53 18.66
C ALA A 209 -1.02 0.02 17.26
N GLY A 210 -2.33 -0.03 16.94
CA GLY A 210 -2.83 -0.37 15.62
C GLY A 210 -2.72 -1.86 15.31
N ARG A 211 -2.73 -2.18 14.03
CA ARG A 211 -2.81 -3.56 13.50
C ARG A 211 -1.65 -4.47 13.92
N TRP A 212 -0.46 -3.90 14.16
CA TRP A 212 0.76 -4.64 14.53
C TRP A 212 1.09 -4.60 16.04
N GLN A 213 0.10 -4.34 16.89
CA GLN A 213 0.26 -4.28 18.34
C GLN A 213 0.90 -5.55 18.94
N SER A 214 0.68 -6.72 18.33
CA SER A 214 1.26 -8.00 18.76
C SER A 214 2.76 -8.14 18.50
N SER A 215 3.37 -7.24 17.71
CA SER A 215 4.82 -7.27 17.42
C SER A 215 5.69 -6.82 18.58
N GLY A 216 5.11 -6.14 19.59
CA GLY A 216 5.78 -5.71 20.82
C GLY A 216 5.31 -6.47 22.07
N GLY A 217 5.90 -6.13 23.23
CA GLY A 217 5.57 -6.73 24.52
C GLY A 217 6.22 -8.10 24.77
N TYR A 218 6.02 -8.64 25.97
CA TYR A 218 6.66 -9.90 26.41
C TYR A 218 6.31 -11.13 25.56
N ARG A 219 5.21 -11.11 24.82
CA ARG A 219 4.79 -12.20 23.92
C ARG A 219 5.29 -12.03 22.49
N SER A 220 6.09 -11.00 22.22
CA SER A 220 6.70 -10.82 20.90
C SER A 220 7.41 -12.09 20.43
N LYS A 221 7.28 -12.40 19.14
CA LYS A 221 7.95 -13.52 18.47
C LYS A 221 9.48 -13.40 18.58
N PHE A 222 10.01 -12.18 18.56
CA PHE A 222 11.43 -11.87 18.47
C PHE A 222 11.95 -11.15 19.71
N GLY A 223 13.28 -11.28 19.93
CA GLY A 223 14.03 -10.58 20.96
C GLY A 223 14.20 -11.37 22.26
N LEU A 224 15.16 -10.96 23.03
CA LEU A 224 15.57 -11.53 24.31
C LEU A 224 14.85 -10.87 25.48
N ARG A 225 14.53 -11.62 26.50
CA ARG A 225 14.09 -11.06 27.79
C ARG A 225 15.28 -10.50 28.55
N ALA A 226 15.03 -9.64 29.52
CA ALA A 226 16.08 -8.98 30.29
C ALA A 226 17.09 -9.96 30.93
N ASN A 227 16.61 -11.10 31.46
CA ASN A 227 17.50 -12.13 32.00
C ASN A 227 18.39 -12.79 30.94
N GLU A 228 17.87 -13.01 29.72
CA GLU A 228 18.62 -13.59 28.60
C GLU A 228 19.71 -12.63 28.10
N ILE A 229 19.44 -11.31 28.08
CA ILE A 229 20.45 -10.30 27.71
C ILE A 229 21.56 -10.24 28.77
N LEU A 230 21.22 -10.30 30.06
CA LEU A 230 22.21 -10.33 31.12
C LEU A 230 23.06 -11.60 31.05
N MET A 231 22.46 -12.76 30.82
CA MET A 231 23.20 -14.01 30.59
C MET A 231 24.13 -13.91 29.37
N ALA A 232 23.67 -13.29 28.30
CA ALA A 232 24.46 -13.06 27.08
C ALA A 232 25.67 -12.15 27.36
N LEU A 233 25.48 -11.06 28.09
CA LEU A 233 26.57 -10.16 28.49
C LEU A 233 27.57 -10.87 29.39
N ASP A 234 27.11 -11.68 30.36
CA ASP A 234 27.99 -12.46 31.25
C ASP A 234 28.80 -13.51 30.49
N GLU A 235 28.19 -14.14 29.47
CA GLU A 235 28.92 -15.09 28.60
C GLU A 235 29.98 -14.37 27.75
N LEU A 236 29.68 -13.19 27.21
CA LEU A 236 30.66 -12.37 26.50
C LEU A 236 31.80 -11.94 27.40
N LYS A 237 31.52 -11.51 28.64
CA LYS A 237 32.56 -11.16 29.64
C LYS A 237 33.49 -12.33 29.99
N LYS A 238 32.94 -13.52 30.18
CA LYS A 238 33.77 -14.73 30.41
C LYS A 238 34.78 -14.98 29.30
N ARG A 239 34.47 -14.55 28.09
CA ARG A 239 35.34 -14.68 26.90
C ARG A 239 36.18 -13.43 26.62
N GLY A 240 36.05 -12.35 27.40
CA GLY A 240 36.70 -11.06 27.16
C GLY A 240 36.20 -10.40 25.85
N MET A 241 34.92 -10.52 25.58
CA MET A 241 34.25 -10.07 24.34
C MET A 241 33.06 -9.11 24.61
N GLU A 242 32.97 -8.50 25.78
CA GLU A 242 31.92 -7.57 26.15
C GLU A 242 31.85 -6.33 25.25
N ASP A 243 32.99 -5.93 24.65
CA ASP A 243 33.09 -4.86 23.66
C ASP A 243 32.52 -5.24 22.30
N CYS A 244 32.29 -6.53 22.04
CA CYS A 244 31.64 -7.01 20.82
C CYS A 244 30.13 -6.76 20.83
N PHE A 245 29.51 -6.56 21.99
CA PHE A 245 28.09 -6.17 22.10
C PHE A 245 27.95 -4.67 21.82
N THR A 246 27.81 -4.32 20.55
CA THR A 246 27.91 -2.93 20.07
C THR A 246 26.56 -2.26 19.84
N LEU A 247 25.46 -3.01 19.68
CA LEU A 247 24.15 -2.48 19.31
C LEU A 247 23.03 -3.09 20.17
N LEU A 248 22.22 -2.23 20.78
CA LEU A 248 20.94 -2.61 21.38
C LEU A 248 19.81 -2.24 20.42
N HIS A 249 18.93 -3.20 20.10
CA HIS A 249 17.80 -3.01 19.20
C HIS A 249 16.48 -3.30 19.90
N PHE A 250 15.45 -2.54 19.54
CA PHE A 250 14.06 -2.88 19.84
C PHE A 250 13.14 -2.53 18.66
N HIS A 251 11.97 -3.15 18.61
CA HIS A 251 10.98 -2.87 17.58
C HIS A 251 9.57 -2.96 18.16
N LEU A 252 8.78 -1.90 18.00
CA LEU A 252 7.43 -1.79 18.54
C LEU A 252 6.35 -2.34 17.60
N GLY A 253 6.62 -2.35 16.31
CA GLY A 253 5.66 -2.70 15.27
C GLY A 253 5.79 -1.81 14.05
N SER A 254 4.84 -1.90 13.13
CA SER A 254 4.74 -1.07 11.93
C SER A 254 3.60 -0.08 12.08
N GLN A 255 3.63 1.06 11.37
CA GLN A 255 2.55 2.05 11.33
C GLN A 255 2.06 2.42 12.75
N ILE A 256 2.96 2.94 13.57
CA ILE A 256 2.60 3.35 14.94
C ILE A 256 1.84 4.67 14.87
N THR A 257 0.59 4.65 15.26
CA THR A 257 -0.33 5.78 15.10
C THR A 257 -0.25 6.81 16.21
N ASN A 258 0.35 6.45 17.37
CA ASN A 258 0.33 7.29 18.57
C ASN A 258 1.73 7.49 19.15
N ILE A 259 2.19 8.75 19.19
CA ILE A 259 3.52 9.14 19.70
C ILE A 259 3.76 8.74 21.15
N ARG A 260 2.72 8.67 22.00
CA ARG A 260 2.88 8.28 23.42
C ARG A 260 3.48 6.88 23.58
N GLN A 261 3.18 5.98 22.67
CA GLN A 261 3.72 4.61 22.72
C GLN A 261 5.18 4.58 22.32
N VAL A 262 5.56 5.41 21.36
CA VAL A 262 6.97 5.59 20.98
C VAL A 262 7.76 6.10 22.18
N LYS A 263 7.27 7.17 22.87
CA LYS A 263 7.90 7.74 24.07
C LYS A 263 8.07 6.71 25.20
N ALA A 264 7.04 5.91 25.46
CA ALA A 264 7.10 4.88 26.51
C ALA A 264 8.17 3.82 26.21
N ALA A 265 8.25 3.34 24.98
CA ALA A 265 9.26 2.35 24.58
C ALA A 265 10.68 2.93 24.56
N LEU A 266 10.85 4.16 24.08
CA LEU A 266 12.13 4.85 24.09
C LEU A 266 12.68 4.98 25.51
N ASN A 267 11.85 5.38 26.47
CA ASN A 267 12.26 5.50 27.87
C ASN A 267 12.70 4.14 28.46
N GLU A 268 11.94 3.06 28.20
CA GLU A 268 12.28 1.72 28.65
C GLU A 268 13.59 1.24 28.00
N ALA A 269 13.73 1.38 26.68
CA ALA A 269 14.92 0.94 25.94
C ALA A 269 16.18 1.74 26.34
N ALA A 270 16.06 3.06 26.54
CA ALA A 270 17.16 3.90 26.98
C ALA A 270 17.63 3.51 28.39
N ARG A 271 16.73 3.14 29.30
CA ARG A 271 17.10 2.63 30.62
C ARG A 271 17.79 1.27 30.53
N VAL A 272 17.33 0.36 29.67
CA VAL A 272 18.05 -0.90 29.41
C VAL A 272 19.46 -0.64 28.86
N TYR A 273 19.58 0.31 27.91
CA TYR A 273 20.87 0.72 27.35
C TYR A 273 21.82 1.21 28.45
N THR A 274 21.40 2.14 29.31
CA THR A 274 22.25 2.72 30.37
C THR A 274 22.67 1.69 31.40
N GLU A 275 21.78 0.77 31.79
CA GLU A 275 22.10 -0.35 32.69
C GLU A 275 23.14 -1.32 32.10
N LEU A 276 23.04 -1.63 30.80
CA LEU A 276 23.99 -2.51 30.13
C LEU A 276 25.37 -1.85 29.97
N VAL A 277 25.42 -0.55 29.63
CA VAL A 277 26.67 0.22 29.60
C VAL A 277 27.30 0.27 30.99
N GLY A 278 26.53 0.57 32.04
CA GLY A 278 26.98 0.55 33.43
C GLY A 278 27.53 -0.83 33.89
N ARG A 279 27.09 -1.89 33.25
CA ARG A 279 27.61 -3.27 33.45
C ARG A 279 28.78 -3.58 32.54
N GLY A 280 29.30 -2.67 31.75
CA GLY A 280 30.49 -2.83 30.92
C GLY A 280 30.22 -3.42 29.53
N ALA A 281 28.98 -3.37 29.01
CA ALA A 281 28.74 -3.68 27.61
C ALA A 281 29.36 -2.61 26.70
N GLY A 282 29.93 -3.02 25.57
CA GLY A 282 30.59 -2.13 24.61
C GLY A 282 29.62 -1.41 23.64
N LEU A 283 28.42 -1.08 24.12
CA LEU A 283 27.35 -0.51 23.32
C LEU A 283 27.73 0.86 22.72
N LYS A 284 27.54 1.00 21.44
CA LYS A 284 27.78 2.23 20.65
C LYS A 284 26.51 2.72 19.96
N TYR A 285 25.55 1.84 19.71
CA TYR A 285 24.35 2.10 18.94
C TYR A 285 23.11 1.72 19.74
N LEU A 286 22.09 2.58 19.63
CA LEU A 286 20.72 2.26 20.02
C LEU A 286 19.85 2.34 18.77
N ASP A 287 19.43 1.17 18.31
CA ASP A 287 18.52 1.04 17.17
C ASP A 287 17.08 1.01 17.68
N VAL A 288 16.35 2.09 17.38
CA VAL A 288 14.97 2.27 17.80
C VAL A 288 13.97 1.52 16.94
N GLY A 289 14.46 0.76 15.96
CA GLY A 289 13.65 -0.03 15.03
C GLY A 289 12.83 0.83 14.06
N GLY A 290 11.84 0.21 13.49
CA GLY A 290 10.87 0.86 12.61
C GLY A 290 9.61 1.31 13.35
N GLY A 291 8.58 1.61 12.56
CA GLY A 291 7.27 1.95 13.07
C GLY A 291 6.87 3.39 12.85
N LEU A 292 7.77 4.26 12.40
CA LEU A 292 7.41 5.60 11.95
C LEU A 292 6.26 5.50 10.94
N GLY A 293 5.11 6.10 11.27
CA GLY A 293 3.88 6.00 10.52
C GLY A 293 3.89 6.84 9.23
N VAL A 294 2.88 6.58 8.40
CA VAL A 294 2.50 7.41 7.25
C VAL A 294 1.04 7.78 7.43
N ASP A 295 0.70 9.02 7.18
CA ASP A 295 -0.66 9.54 7.24
C ASP A 295 -1.35 9.32 5.88
N TYR A 296 -1.91 8.11 5.69
CA TYR A 296 -2.54 7.71 4.42
C TYR A 296 -3.87 8.41 4.16
N ASP A 297 -4.61 8.78 5.20
CA ASP A 297 -5.92 9.43 5.07
C ASP A 297 -5.86 10.96 5.25
N GLY A 298 -4.70 11.48 5.66
CA GLY A 298 -4.52 12.90 5.87
C GLY A 298 -5.22 13.47 7.11
N SER A 299 -5.73 12.62 8.01
CA SER A 299 -6.50 13.06 9.18
C SER A 299 -5.66 13.53 10.35
N GLN A 300 -4.37 13.14 10.40
CA GLN A 300 -3.44 13.39 11.52
C GLN A 300 -4.01 12.94 12.87
N THR A 301 -4.61 11.75 12.90
CA THR A 301 -5.21 11.14 14.08
C THR A 301 -4.52 9.84 14.47
N ASN A 302 -4.97 9.22 15.56
CA ASN A 302 -4.52 7.88 15.94
C ASN A 302 -5.28 6.74 15.23
N PHE A 303 -5.98 7.03 14.14
CA PHE A 303 -6.61 6.04 13.31
C PHE A 303 -5.56 5.12 12.65
N GLU A 304 -5.92 3.87 12.34
CA GLU A 304 -4.99 2.83 11.86
C GLU A 304 -4.29 3.18 10.54
N SER A 305 -4.91 3.99 9.69
CA SER A 305 -4.33 4.50 8.43
C SER A 305 -3.77 5.92 8.55
N SER A 306 -3.52 6.41 9.78
CA SER A 306 -3.00 7.74 10.07
C SER A 306 -1.90 7.70 11.14
N MET A 307 -1.42 8.87 11.56
CA MET A 307 -0.56 9.07 12.73
C MET A 307 -0.82 10.46 13.33
N ASN A 308 -0.76 10.56 14.66
CA ASN A 308 -1.07 11.80 15.39
C ASN A 308 0.16 12.65 15.74
N TYR A 309 1.24 12.55 14.94
CA TYR A 309 2.50 13.27 15.16
C TYR A 309 3.20 13.57 13.85
N THR A 310 4.11 14.53 13.84
CA THR A 310 4.96 14.86 12.70
C THR A 310 6.30 14.11 12.75
N LEU A 311 7.03 14.12 11.65
CA LEU A 311 8.38 13.57 11.60
C LEU A 311 9.35 14.34 12.53
N GLU A 312 9.22 15.65 12.60
CA GLU A 312 10.02 16.52 13.46
C GLU A 312 9.74 16.23 14.94
N GLU A 313 8.46 16.03 15.32
CA GLU A 313 8.09 15.63 16.66
C GLU A 313 8.67 14.25 17.01
N TYR A 314 8.56 13.30 16.11
CA TYR A 314 9.16 11.97 16.30
C TYR A 314 10.67 12.05 16.53
N ALA A 315 11.41 12.75 15.67
CA ALA A 315 12.86 12.88 15.77
C ALA A 315 13.28 13.58 17.08
N ARG A 316 12.57 14.66 17.47
CA ARG A 316 12.80 15.38 18.71
C ARG A 316 12.58 14.49 19.93
N ASP A 317 11.48 13.74 19.94
CA ASP A 317 11.16 12.85 21.06
C ASP A 317 12.17 11.71 21.21
N VAL A 318 12.64 11.14 20.09
CA VAL A 318 13.70 10.10 20.10
C VAL A 318 14.98 10.67 20.73
N VAL A 319 15.47 11.79 20.20
CA VAL A 319 16.72 12.42 20.66
C VAL A 319 16.62 12.85 22.11
N TYR A 320 15.56 13.58 22.47
CA TYR A 320 15.38 14.11 23.83
C TYR A 320 15.26 13.01 24.89
N THR A 321 14.47 11.97 24.61
CA THR A 321 14.27 10.89 25.58
C THR A 321 15.57 10.12 25.84
N ILE A 322 16.31 9.76 24.78
CA ILE A 322 17.57 9.04 24.92
C ILE A 322 18.60 9.90 25.66
N GLN A 323 18.72 11.18 25.29
CA GLN A 323 19.61 12.12 25.95
C GLN A 323 19.31 12.21 27.45
N THR A 324 18.07 12.49 27.83
CA THR A 324 17.68 12.67 29.23
C THR A 324 18.06 11.46 30.09
N VAL A 325 17.75 10.25 29.60
CA VAL A 325 18.06 9.01 30.33
C VAL A 325 19.55 8.76 30.42
N CYS A 326 20.32 9.06 29.36
CA CYS A 326 21.79 8.89 29.38
C CYS A 326 22.46 9.91 30.30
N ASP A 327 22.03 11.17 30.28
CA ASP A 327 22.55 12.23 31.16
C ASP A 327 22.26 11.92 32.65
N GLU A 328 21.03 11.48 32.98
CA GLU A 328 20.67 11.03 34.33
C GLU A 328 21.58 9.88 34.82
N ALA A 329 21.92 8.94 33.95
CA ALA A 329 22.76 7.78 34.27
C ALA A 329 24.26 8.08 34.16
N ASN A 330 24.65 9.26 33.69
CA ASN A 330 26.02 9.68 33.39
C ASN A 330 26.76 8.68 32.47
N VAL A 331 26.08 8.23 31.40
CA VAL A 331 26.65 7.38 30.35
C VAL A 331 26.72 8.13 29.02
N PRO A 332 27.67 7.75 28.12
CA PRO A 332 27.75 8.35 26.78
C PRO A 332 26.46 8.14 25.97
N HIS A 333 26.09 9.17 25.20
CA HIS A 333 24.97 9.07 24.26
C HIS A 333 25.30 8.07 23.15
N PRO A 334 24.41 7.13 22.81
CA PRO A 334 24.59 6.23 21.67
C PRO A 334 24.48 6.95 20.33
N ASN A 335 25.04 6.38 19.26
CA ASN A 335 24.57 6.69 17.93
C ASN A 335 23.18 6.09 17.73
N ILE A 336 22.23 6.91 17.26
CA ILE A 336 20.85 6.51 17.06
C ILE A 336 20.72 5.89 15.65
N ILE A 337 20.10 4.71 15.59
CA ILE A 337 19.71 4.07 14.33
C ILE A 337 18.17 3.98 14.31
N SER A 338 17.55 4.20 13.15
CA SER A 338 16.14 3.88 12.92
C SER A 338 15.94 3.09 11.64
N GLU A 339 14.86 2.29 11.60
CA GLU A 339 14.46 1.46 10.45
C GLU A 339 13.17 2.02 9.82
N SER A 340 13.21 3.24 9.33
CA SER A 340 12.02 4.01 8.89
C SER A 340 11.58 3.71 7.45
N GLY A 341 11.57 2.45 7.02
CA GLY A 341 11.36 2.04 5.63
C GLY A 341 10.03 2.50 5.03
N ARG A 342 8.90 2.31 5.73
CA ARG A 342 7.59 2.78 5.26
C ARG A 342 7.57 4.28 4.98
N ALA A 343 8.10 5.08 5.88
CA ALA A 343 8.14 6.54 5.75
C ALA A 343 9.05 7.02 4.59
N ILE A 344 10.01 6.20 4.16
CA ILE A 344 10.86 6.47 3.00
C ILE A 344 10.14 6.10 1.71
N SER A 345 9.57 4.89 1.62
CA SER A 345 9.14 4.35 0.33
C SER A 345 7.64 4.52 0.02
N ALA A 346 6.75 4.76 1.00
CA ALA A 346 5.31 4.77 0.74
C ALA A 346 4.92 5.75 -0.38
N PHE A 347 5.42 6.98 -0.35
CA PHE A 347 5.00 8.05 -1.27
C PHE A 347 5.49 7.90 -2.70
N HIS A 348 6.52 7.08 -2.95
CA HIS A 348 7.22 7.10 -4.25
C HIS A 348 6.49 6.36 -5.37
N SER A 349 5.49 5.53 -5.07
CA SER A 349 4.79 4.72 -6.08
C SER A 349 3.31 5.06 -6.19
N VAL A 350 2.85 5.08 -7.42
CA VAL A 350 1.44 5.25 -7.83
C VAL A 350 1.11 4.17 -8.85
N LEU A 351 0.07 3.37 -8.61
CA LEU A 351 -0.50 2.49 -9.63
C LEU A 351 -1.53 3.26 -10.43
N VAL A 352 -1.38 3.27 -11.75
CA VAL A 352 -2.39 3.82 -12.67
C VAL A 352 -3.02 2.69 -13.46
N PHE A 353 -4.35 2.69 -13.54
CA PHE A 353 -5.12 1.68 -14.26
C PHE A 353 -6.35 2.30 -14.94
N GLY A 354 -6.87 1.63 -15.96
CA GLY A 354 -8.04 2.05 -16.71
C GLY A 354 -9.34 1.47 -16.17
N VAL A 355 -10.44 2.18 -16.37
CA VAL A 355 -11.79 1.67 -16.20
C VAL A 355 -12.22 0.96 -17.49
N LEU A 356 -12.68 -0.28 -17.36
CA LEU A 356 -13.12 -1.14 -18.47
C LEU A 356 -14.62 -1.03 -18.76
N GLY A 357 -15.39 -0.67 -17.74
CA GLY A 357 -16.85 -0.59 -17.83
C GLY A 357 -17.48 -0.31 -16.48
N VAL A 358 -18.78 -0.08 -16.48
CA VAL A 358 -19.56 0.22 -15.27
C VAL A 358 -20.84 -0.59 -15.26
N SER A 359 -21.16 -1.18 -14.12
CA SER A 359 -22.49 -1.72 -13.83
C SER A 359 -23.24 -0.73 -12.96
N GLN A 360 -24.32 -0.19 -13.48
CA GLN A 360 -25.16 0.81 -12.80
C GLN A 360 -26.33 0.11 -12.12
N GLN A 361 -26.69 0.56 -10.93
CA GLN A 361 -27.89 0.09 -10.23
C GLN A 361 -29.06 1.06 -10.54
N GLY A 362 -30.08 0.54 -11.21
CA GLY A 362 -31.29 1.29 -11.49
C GLY A 362 -31.12 2.36 -12.56
N GLU A 363 -30.81 1.96 -13.79
CA GLU A 363 -30.79 2.86 -14.95
C GLU A 363 -32.06 3.69 -15.07
N ASN A 364 -31.96 4.85 -15.73
CA ASN A 364 -33.02 5.82 -16.02
C ASN A 364 -34.27 5.20 -16.66
N THR A 365 -35.04 4.47 -15.88
CA THR A 365 -36.34 3.94 -16.30
C THR A 365 -37.35 5.08 -16.25
N SER A 366 -38.03 5.38 -17.32
CA SER A 366 -39.05 6.44 -17.36
C SER A 366 -40.19 6.07 -16.41
N GLU A 367 -40.87 7.08 -15.84
CA GLU A 367 -42.01 6.85 -14.92
C GLU A 367 -43.12 6.02 -15.58
N ALA A 368 -43.28 6.08 -16.90
CA ALA A 368 -44.20 5.27 -17.65
C ALA A 368 -43.83 3.78 -17.69
N GLU A 369 -42.54 3.44 -17.72
CA GLU A 369 -42.02 2.09 -17.73
C GLU A 369 -42.06 1.44 -16.33
N LEU A 370 -42.19 2.23 -15.27
CA LEU A 370 -42.35 1.76 -13.90
C LEU A 370 -43.79 1.37 -13.53
N ALA A 371 -44.77 1.62 -14.39
CA ALA A 371 -46.16 1.32 -14.09
C ALA A 371 -46.44 -0.18 -14.24
N PRO A 372 -46.89 -0.89 -13.18
CA PRO A 372 -47.26 -2.29 -13.30
C PRO A 372 -48.51 -2.50 -14.14
N PRO A 373 -48.60 -3.60 -14.92
CA PRO A 373 -49.86 -4.01 -15.57
C PRO A 373 -51.01 -4.17 -14.58
N GLU A 374 -52.27 -4.00 -15.05
CA GLU A 374 -53.43 -4.11 -14.17
C GLU A 374 -53.57 -5.47 -13.50
N ASP A 375 -53.09 -6.52 -14.15
CA ASP A 375 -53.11 -7.91 -13.68
C ASP A 375 -51.85 -8.35 -12.92
N ALA A 376 -50.94 -7.41 -12.62
CA ALA A 376 -49.72 -7.69 -11.85
C ALA A 376 -50.05 -8.03 -10.39
N GLU A 377 -49.14 -8.78 -9.75
CA GLU A 377 -49.27 -9.09 -8.33
C GLU A 377 -49.29 -7.82 -7.44
N GLN A 378 -50.08 -7.89 -6.35
CA GLN A 378 -50.30 -6.74 -5.48
C GLN A 378 -49.00 -6.10 -4.95
N ALA A 379 -47.97 -6.88 -4.69
CA ALA A 379 -46.67 -6.40 -4.22
C ALA A 379 -46.01 -5.42 -5.22
N LEU A 380 -46.22 -5.57 -6.54
CA LEU A 380 -45.74 -4.62 -7.56
C LEU A 380 -46.54 -3.32 -7.52
N HIS A 381 -47.85 -3.39 -7.32
CA HIS A 381 -48.69 -2.20 -7.14
C HIS A 381 -48.35 -1.45 -5.86
N ASP A 382 -48.10 -2.15 -4.76
CA ASP A 382 -47.69 -1.56 -3.47
C ASP A 382 -46.33 -0.83 -3.61
N LEU A 383 -45.37 -1.47 -4.27
CA LEU A 383 -44.05 -0.89 -4.54
C LEU A 383 -44.16 0.37 -5.41
N HIS A 384 -44.96 0.34 -6.48
CA HIS A 384 -45.22 1.48 -7.33
C HIS A 384 -45.96 2.63 -6.61
N GLN A 385 -46.92 2.26 -5.72
CA GLN A 385 -47.61 3.26 -4.90
C GLN A 385 -46.63 3.92 -3.91
N SER A 386 -45.73 3.19 -3.31
CA SER A 386 -44.65 3.70 -2.47
C SER A 386 -43.77 4.70 -3.24
N TYR A 387 -43.40 4.39 -4.49
CA TYR A 387 -42.66 5.31 -5.36
C TYR A 387 -43.41 6.64 -5.64
N LYS A 388 -44.75 6.57 -5.83
CA LYS A 388 -45.58 7.75 -6.09
C LYS A 388 -45.85 8.60 -4.87
N SER A 389 -46.07 7.98 -3.72
CA SER A 389 -46.47 8.66 -2.48
C SER A 389 -45.32 9.16 -1.62
N LEU A 390 -44.06 8.94 -2.05
CA LEU A 390 -42.86 9.33 -1.32
C LEU A 390 -42.79 10.83 -1.04
N THR A 391 -42.56 11.18 0.23
CA THR A 391 -42.35 12.54 0.72
C THR A 391 -41.28 12.53 1.82
N GLN A 392 -40.72 13.68 2.20
CA GLN A 392 -39.77 13.76 3.31
C GLN A 392 -40.36 13.26 4.64
N ARG A 393 -41.69 13.35 4.83
CA ARG A 393 -42.34 12.97 6.10
C ARG A 393 -42.46 11.47 6.28
N ASN A 394 -42.62 10.72 5.20
CA ASN A 394 -42.81 9.26 5.22
C ASN A 394 -41.60 8.49 4.67
N ILE A 395 -40.45 9.15 4.51
CA ILE A 395 -39.29 8.61 3.80
C ILE A 395 -38.80 7.27 4.38
N LEU A 396 -38.75 7.13 5.70
CA LEU A 396 -38.28 5.92 6.37
C LEU A 396 -39.30 4.79 6.30
N GLU A 397 -40.59 5.09 6.55
CA GLU A 397 -41.69 4.14 6.42
C GLU A 397 -41.77 3.61 4.99
N THR A 398 -41.72 4.54 3.98
CA THR A 398 -41.76 4.14 2.57
C THR A 398 -40.55 3.27 2.18
N TYR A 399 -39.37 3.51 2.75
CA TYR A 399 -38.20 2.66 2.51
C TYR A 399 -38.41 1.24 3.05
N HIS A 400 -38.95 1.06 4.27
CA HIS A 400 -39.24 -0.24 4.85
C HIS A 400 -40.34 -0.98 4.10
N ASP A 401 -41.38 -0.24 3.67
CA ASP A 401 -42.47 -0.84 2.86
C ASP A 401 -41.91 -1.33 1.51
N ALA A 402 -41.01 -0.56 0.89
CA ALA A 402 -40.38 -0.96 -0.35
C ALA A 402 -39.49 -2.22 -0.19
N GLN A 403 -38.72 -2.31 0.90
CA GLN A 403 -37.95 -3.51 1.20
C GLN A 403 -38.85 -4.73 1.36
N THR A 404 -39.95 -4.59 2.09
CA THR A 404 -40.92 -5.68 2.30
C THR A 404 -41.59 -6.10 0.97
N ALA A 405 -41.93 -5.12 0.14
CA ALA A 405 -42.58 -5.37 -1.16
C ALA A 405 -41.62 -6.09 -2.14
N ILE A 406 -40.35 -5.65 -2.24
CA ILE A 406 -39.38 -6.32 -3.13
C ILE A 406 -39.06 -7.73 -2.65
N ASP A 407 -38.94 -7.96 -1.35
CA ASP A 407 -38.75 -9.31 -0.77
C ASP A 407 -39.95 -10.23 -1.09
N THR A 408 -41.14 -9.66 -1.10
CA THR A 408 -42.37 -10.37 -1.49
C THR A 408 -42.34 -10.73 -2.98
N VAL A 409 -41.98 -9.80 -3.86
CA VAL A 409 -41.81 -10.04 -5.31
C VAL A 409 -40.80 -11.18 -5.54
N MET A 410 -39.65 -11.14 -4.84
CA MET A 410 -38.61 -12.18 -4.96
C MET A 410 -39.13 -13.55 -4.48
N THR A 411 -39.91 -13.58 -3.40
CA THR A 411 -40.52 -14.80 -2.90
C THR A 411 -41.53 -15.39 -3.90
N LEU A 412 -42.35 -14.54 -4.48
CA LEU A 412 -43.34 -14.93 -5.49
C LEU A 412 -42.68 -15.43 -6.79
N PHE A 413 -41.57 -14.79 -7.18
CA PHE A 413 -40.75 -15.25 -8.31
C PHE A 413 -40.18 -16.66 -8.03
N ASN A 414 -39.55 -16.86 -6.87
CA ASN A 414 -38.97 -18.14 -6.49
C ASN A 414 -39.99 -19.28 -6.39
N THR A 415 -41.25 -18.94 -6.17
CA THR A 415 -42.38 -19.91 -6.10
C THR A 415 -43.15 -20.04 -7.42
N GLY A 416 -42.75 -19.29 -8.46
CA GLY A 416 -43.31 -19.39 -9.80
C GLY A 416 -44.62 -18.62 -10.03
N TYR A 417 -44.99 -17.72 -9.11
CA TYR A 417 -46.20 -16.89 -9.24
C TYR A 417 -45.95 -15.58 -10.03
N VAL A 418 -44.70 -15.12 -10.05
CA VAL A 418 -44.25 -13.89 -10.76
C VAL A 418 -43.31 -14.28 -11.88
N SER A 419 -43.50 -13.69 -13.07
CA SER A 419 -42.60 -13.90 -14.21
C SER A 419 -41.29 -13.15 -14.06
N LEU A 420 -40.30 -13.46 -14.92
CA LEU A 420 -39.00 -12.73 -14.93
C LEU A 420 -39.19 -11.25 -15.28
N GLU A 421 -40.10 -10.92 -16.19
CA GLU A 421 -40.42 -9.54 -16.56
C GLU A 421 -41.02 -8.78 -15.38
N GLN A 422 -41.91 -9.41 -14.62
CA GLN A 422 -42.53 -8.80 -13.43
C GLN A 422 -41.51 -8.63 -12.30
N ARG A 423 -40.59 -9.61 -12.12
CA ARG A 423 -39.46 -9.45 -11.22
C ARG A 423 -38.57 -8.28 -11.61
N CYS A 424 -38.17 -8.19 -12.88
CA CYS A 424 -37.37 -7.08 -13.41
C CYS A 424 -38.06 -5.73 -13.18
N LEU A 425 -39.36 -5.64 -13.42
CA LEU A 425 -40.14 -4.44 -13.11
C LEU A 425 -40.10 -4.10 -11.60
N GLY A 426 -40.22 -5.08 -10.71
CA GLY A 426 -40.11 -4.88 -9.27
C GLY A 426 -38.75 -4.33 -8.85
N GLU A 427 -37.66 -4.91 -9.39
CA GLU A 427 -36.31 -4.42 -9.16
C GLU A 427 -36.14 -2.98 -9.66
N ASN A 428 -36.62 -2.66 -10.86
CA ASN A 428 -36.55 -1.29 -11.43
C ASN A 428 -37.31 -0.26 -10.59
N ILE A 429 -38.53 -0.58 -10.13
CA ILE A 429 -39.31 0.30 -9.25
C ILE A 429 -38.59 0.53 -7.92
N TYR A 430 -38.05 -0.56 -7.32
CA TYR A 430 -37.32 -0.50 -6.05
C TYR A 430 -36.09 0.41 -6.16
N PHE A 431 -35.26 0.23 -7.17
CA PHE A 431 -34.07 1.06 -7.35
C PHE A 431 -34.43 2.52 -7.68
N ALA A 432 -35.44 2.77 -8.53
CA ALA A 432 -35.93 4.12 -8.80
C ALA A 432 -36.45 4.80 -7.52
N LEU A 433 -37.15 4.05 -6.65
CA LEU A 433 -37.58 4.55 -5.34
C LEU A 433 -36.38 4.84 -4.41
N CYS A 434 -35.40 3.96 -4.34
CA CYS A 434 -34.19 4.18 -3.56
C CYS A 434 -33.41 5.42 -4.02
N HIS A 435 -33.28 5.67 -5.33
CA HIS A 435 -32.69 6.90 -5.88
C HIS A 435 -33.47 8.15 -5.45
N LYS A 436 -34.80 8.09 -5.52
CA LYS A 436 -35.68 9.21 -5.11
C LYS A 436 -35.59 9.47 -3.59
N ILE A 437 -35.50 8.41 -2.77
CA ILE A 437 -35.26 8.49 -1.32
C ILE A 437 -33.91 9.16 -1.05
N TRP A 438 -32.85 8.72 -1.73
CA TRP A 438 -31.50 9.25 -1.54
C TRP A 438 -31.42 10.74 -1.90
N GLN A 439 -32.05 11.17 -3.01
CA GLN A 439 -32.14 12.58 -3.39
C GLN A 439 -32.87 13.43 -2.34
N LEU A 440 -34.00 12.93 -1.81
CA LEU A 440 -34.75 13.60 -0.75
C LEU A 440 -33.96 13.66 0.57
N ALA A 441 -33.28 12.58 0.94
CA ALA A 441 -32.44 12.53 2.13
C ALA A 441 -31.32 13.57 2.10
N GLY A 442 -30.72 13.83 0.93
CA GLY A 442 -29.70 14.87 0.73
C GLY A 442 -30.19 16.30 0.99
N THR A 443 -31.50 16.53 1.07
CA THR A 443 -32.12 17.84 1.39
C THR A 443 -32.53 17.98 2.87
N MET A 444 -32.34 16.92 3.68
CA MET A 444 -32.72 16.90 5.09
C MET A 444 -31.57 17.40 6.00
N GLU A 445 -31.89 18.11 7.06
CA GLU A 445 -30.91 18.48 8.10
C GLU A 445 -30.37 17.28 8.88
N TYR A 446 -31.19 16.25 9.04
CA TYR A 446 -30.85 15.00 9.70
C TYR A 446 -31.27 13.83 8.83
N VAL A 447 -30.31 12.98 8.47
CA VAL A 447 -30.53 11.74 7.71
C VAL A 447 -30.51 10.57 8.70
N PRO A 448 -31.56 9.73 8.76
CA PRO A 448 -31.53 8.50 9.55
C PRO A 448 -30.40 7.56 9.10
N GLU A 449 -29.72 6.89 10.05
CA GLU A 449 -28.59 5.98 9.79
C GLU A 449 -28.90 4.90 8.75
N GLU A 450 -30.13 4.42 8.71
CA GLU A 450 -30.59 3.41 7.74
C GLU A 450 -30.56 3.93 6.30
N LEU A 451 -30.80 5.22 6.10
CA LEU A 451 -30.77 5.88 4.77
C LEU A 451 -29.34 6.32 4.39
N GLU A 452 -28.44 6.50 5.35
CA GLU A 452 -27.01 6.76 5.07
C GLU A 452 -26.35 5.62 4.30
N ARG A 453 -26.87 4.40 4.44
CA ARG A 453 -26.35 3.22 3.73
C ARG A 453 -26.84 3.08 2.29
N LEU A 454 -27.76 3.92 1.87
CA LEU A 454 -28.29 3.88 0.50
C LEU A 454 -27.24 4.27 -0.55
N ASP A 455 -26.26 5.10 -0.19
CA ASP A 455 -25.13 5.43 -1.06
C ASP A 455 -24.39 4.17 -1.53
N LYS A 456 -24.20 3.17 -0.63
CA LYS A 456 -23.60 1.88 -0.96
C LYS A 456 -24.53 0.98 -1.79
N VAL A 457 -25.82 0.97 -1.51
CA VAL A 457 -26.80 0.15 -2.25
C VAL A 457 -26.95 0.64 -3.69
N LEU A 458 -26.88 1.96 -3.87
CA LEU A 458 -27.01 2.65 -5.16
C LEU A 458 -25.70 2.92 -5.87
N SER A 459 -24.56 2.52 -5.27
CA SER A 459 -23.27 2.76 -5.89
C SER A 459 -23.08 1.94 -7.16
N ASP A 460 -22.52 2.60 -8.15
CA ASP A 460 -22.09 1.94 -9.38
C ASP A 460 -20.85 1.07 -9.11
N ASN A 461 -20.74 -0.03 -9.84
CA ASN A 461 -19.56 -0.86 -9.82
C ASN A 461 -18.68 -0.56 -11.02
N TYR A 462 -17.52 0.06 -10.80
CA TYR A 462 -16.54 0.38 -11.83
C TYR A 462 -15.56 -0.80 -11.94
N PHE A 463 -15.55 -1.50 -13.06
CA PHE A 463 -14.61 -2.58 -13.36
C PHE A 463 -13.30 -1.98 -13.84
N CYS A 464 -12.23 -2.30 -13.16
CA CYS A 464 -10.93 -1.65 -13.32
C CYS A 464 -9.85 -2.67 -13.67
N ASN A 465 -9.03 -2.38 -14.68
CA ASN A 465 -7.96 -3.24 -15.17
C ASN A 465 -6.77 -3.26 -14.20
N PHE A 466 -6.87 -3.98 -13.12
CA PHE A 466 -5.78 -4.28 -12.17
C PHE A 466 -6.17 -5.49 -11.32
N SER A 467 -5.21 -6.08 -10.61
CA SER A 467 -5.46 -7.08 -9.55
C SER A 467 -5.17 -6.46 -8.19
N LEU A 468 -6.16 -6.48 -7.30
CA LEU A 468 -6.00 -6.01 -5.92
C LEU A 468 -4.99 -6.88 -5.15
N PHE A 469 -5.02 -8.18 -5.39
CA PHE A 469 -4.14 -9.16 -4.74
C PHE A 469 -2.68 -8.95 -5.12
N GLN A 470 -2.40 -8.62 -6.37
CA GLN A 470 -1.05 -8.36 -6.86
C GLN A 470 -0.56 -6.95 -6.46
N SER A 471 -1.40 -5.93 -6.59
CA SER A 471 -0.95 -4.54 -6.50
C SER A 471 -1.14 -3.88 -5.14
N CYS A 472 -2.15 -4.29 -4.36
CA CYS A 472 -2.52 -3.70 -3.08
C CYS A 472 -3.01 -4.73 -2.05
N PRO A 473 -2.21 -5.78 -1.76
CA PRO A 473 -2.63 -6.88 -0.89
C PRO A 473 -3.03 -6.44 0.53
N ASP A 474 -2.44 -5.39 1.08
CA ASP A 474 -2.80 -4.88 2.41
C ASP A 474 -4.22 -4.31 2.45
N SER A 475 -4.74 -3.80 1.34
CA SER A 475 -6.14 -3.36 1.25
C SER A 475 -7.10 -4.53 1.49
N TRP A 476 -6.81 -5.68 0.89
CA TRP A 476 -7.56 -6.92 1.09
C TRP A 476 -7.28 -7.57 2.45
N ALA A 477 -6.01 -7.84 2.76
CA ALA A 477 -5.62 -8.69 3.88
C ALA A 477 -5.86 -8.03 5.25
N ILE A 478 -5.63 -6.73 5.36
CA ILE A 478 -5.67 -6.01 6.64
C ILE A 478 -6.53 -4.73 6.61
N LYS A 479 -7.27 -4.51 5.53
CA LYS A 479 -8.13 -3.33 5.35
C LYS A 479 -7.35 -2.01 5.47
N GLN A 480 -6.10 -1.98 4.98
CA GLN A 480 -5.33 -0.76 4.86
C GLN A 480 -6.00 0.15 3.84
N LEU A 481 -6.24 1.40 4.20
CA LEU A 481 -6.74 2.40 3.28
C LEU A 481 -5.58 3.06 2.52
N PHE A 482 -5.78 3.24 1.22
CA PHE A 482 -4.90 4.00 0.34
C PHE A 482 -5.69 5.12 -0.33
N PRO A 483 -5.08 6.27 -0.62
CA PRO A 483 -5.72 7.30 -1.44
C PRO A 483 -6.01 6.76 -2.84
N VAL A 484 -7.25 6.93 -3.31
CA VAL A 484 -7.67 6.54 -4.66
C VAL A 484 -8.43 7.70 -5.27
N MET A 485 -8.11 8.07 -6.52
CA MET A 485 -8.81 9.12 -7.24
C MET A 485 -8.57 9.03 -8.75
N PRO A 486 -9.41 9.71 -9.57
CA PRO A 486 -9.10 9.92 -10.98
C PRO A 486 -7.81 10.74 -11.15
N ILE A 487 -7.00 10.40 -12.16
CA ILE A 487 -5.79 11.18 -12.46
C ILE A 487 -6.05 12.32 -13.46
N HIS A 488 -7.26 12.42 -14.01
CA HIS A 488 -7.70 13.45 -14.93
C HIS A 488 -9.21 13.76 -14.81
N GLN A 489 -9.74 14.71 -15.60
CA GLN A 489 -11.11 15.21 -15.57
C GLN A 489 -11.50 15.89 -14.25
N LEU A 490 -10.56 16.27 -13.41
CA LEU A 490 -10.81 16.89 -12.09
C LEU A 490 -11.31 18.36 -12.20
N ASP A 491 -11.29 18.93 -13.39
CA ASP A 491 -11.95 20.21 -13.74
C ASP A 491 -13.48 20.08 -13.85
N ARG A 492 -14.01 18.85 -13.88
CA ARG A 492 -15.43 18.53 -13.90
C ARG A 492 -15.86 17.96 -12.55
N ARG A 493 -17.11 18.23 -12.17
CA ARG A 493 -17.66 17.67 -10.93
C ARG A 493 -18.01 16.19 -11.11
N PRO A 494 -17.46 15.28 -10.28
CA PRO A 494 -17.86 13.89 -10.27
C PRO A 494 -19.30 13.78 -9.72
N THR A 495 -20.11 12.91 -10.31
CA THR A 495 -21.54 12.80 -10.02
C THR A 495 -21.98 11.40 -9.60
N ARG A 496 -21.08 10.40 -9.72
CA ARG A 496 -21.40 8.99 -9.47
C ARG A 496 -20.75 8.51 -8.18
N HIS A 497 -21.52 7.85 -7.34
CA HIS A 497 -20.99 7.08 -6.20
C HIS A 497 -20.57 5.70 -6.70
N ALA A 498 -19.32 5.32 -6.47
CA ALA A 498 -18.74 4.11 -7.03
C ALA A 498 -18.03 3.25 -5.99
N VAL A 499 -18.03 1.95 -6.22
CA VAL A 499 -17.05 0.99 -5.70
C VAL A 499 -16.20 0.51 -6.86
N LEU A 500 -14.95 0.10 -6.58
CA LEU A 500 -14.04 -0.39 -7.60
C LEU A 500 -13.91 -1.89 -7.50
N SER A 501 -14.14 -2.61 -8.59
CA SER A 501 -13.86 -4.04 -8.71
C SER A 501 -12.66 -4.25 -9.61
N ASP A 502 -11.75 -5.12 -9.19
CA ASP A 502 -10.64 -5.56 -10.00
C ASP A 502 -11.09 -6.59 -11.06
N ILE A 503 -10.15 -7.08 -11.89
CA ILE A 503 -10.45 -8.06 -12.92
C ILE A 503 -10.37 -9.51 -12.45
N THR A 504 -10.08 -9.76 -11.19
CA THR A 504 -10.05 -11.13 -10.66
C THR A 504 -11.47 -11.67 -10.48
N CYS A 505 -11.62 -13.00 -10.47
CA CYS A 505 -12.93 -13.61 -10.26
C CYS A 505 -13.34 -13.69 -8.78
N ASP A 506 -12.49 -13.24 -7.86
CA ASP A 506 -12.75 -13.28 -6.43
C ASP A 506 -13.60 -12.07 -5.96
N SER A 507 -14.61 -12.34 -5.14
CA SER A 507 -15.49 -11.30 -4.59
C SER A 507 -14.78 -10.31 -3.66
N ASP A 508 -13.60 -10.65 -3.13
CA ASP A 508 -12.74 -9.77 -2.34
C ASP A 508 -11.87 -8.84 -3.20
N GLY A 509 -11.81 -9.06 -4.52
CA GLY A 509 -11.10 -8.21 -5.48
C GLY A 509 -11.79 -6.87 -5.71
N LYS A 510 -12.00 -6.10 -4.64
CA LYS A 510 -12.69 -4.81 -4.68
C LYS A 510 -12.15 -3.82 -3.65
N ILE A 511 -12.28 -2.54 -3.98
CA ILE A 511 -12.09 -1.43 -3.04
C ILE A 511 -13.47 -0.82 -2.78
N ASP A 512 -14.01 -1.04 -1.59
CA ASP A 512 -15.30 -0.52 -1.11
C ASP A 512 -15.17 0.27 0.20
N GLN A 513 -13.93 0.67 0.52
CA GLN A 513 -13.59 1.54 1.64
C GLN A 513 -12.53 2.55 1.19
N PHE A 514 -12.80 3.81 1.41
CA PHE A 514 -11.98 4.93 0.94
C PHE A 514 -11.64 5.86 2.10
N ILE A 515 -10.55 6.60 1.95
CA ILE A 515 -10.12 7.58 2.95
C ILE A 515 -11.15 8.68 3.15
N ASP A 516 -11.29 9.14 4.38
CA ASP A 516 -12.03 10.35 4.76
C ASP A 516 -11.46 10.91 6.07
N ARG A 517 -11.69 12.20 6.31
CA ARG A 517 -11.25 12.92 7.52
C ARG A 517 -11.89 12.44 8.80
N ARG A 518 -13.14 12.00 8.76
CA ARG A 518 -13.97 11.75 9.94
C ARG A 518 -14.25 10.29 10.16
N ASP A 519 -14.30 9.53 9.09
CA ASP A 519 -14.68 8.12 9.08
C ASP A 519 -14.16 7.47 7.79
N VAL A 520 -14.52 6.25 7.52
CA VAL A 520 -14.23 5.52 6.28
C VAL A 520 -15.40 5.71 5.32
N ARG A 521 -15.16 6.34 4.17
CA ARG A 521 -16.16 6.40 3.09
C ARG A 521 -16.37 5.02 2.49
N ARG A 522 -17.63 4.71 2.16
CA ARG A 522 -18.02 3.44 1.54
C ARG A 522 -18.11 3.51 0.03
N THR A 523 -18.04 4.70 -0.52
CA THR A 523 -18.09 4.98 -1.96
C THR A 523 -17.09 6.06 -2.32
N LEU A 524 -16.60 6.01 -3.55
CA LEU A 524 -15.77 7.03 -4.16
C LEU A 524 -16.61 7.84 -5.15
N MET A 525 -16.46 9.15 -5.14
CA MET A 525 -17.09 10.00 -6.17
C MET A 525 -16.30 9.91 -7.47
N LEU A 526 -16.95 9.50 -8.56
CA LEU A 526 -16.35 9.38 -9.89
C LEU A 526 -17.19 10.13 -10.95
N HIS A 527 -16.57 10.38 -12.10
CA HIS A 527 -17.27 10.91 -13.26
C HIS A 527 -18.07 9.81 -13.94
N GLU A 528 -19.17 10.18 -14.59
CA GLU A 528 -19.91 9.26 -15.44
C GLU A 528 -19.00 8.69 -16.53
N TYR A 529 -19.00 7.36 -16.68
CA TYR A 529 -18.19 6.67 -17.69
C TYR A 529 -18.96 6.63 -19.02
N ASP A 530 -18.38 7.24 -20.03
CA ASP A 530 -18.94 7.38 -21.37
C ASP A 530 -18.28 6.46 -22.43
N GLY A 531 -17.42 5.55 -21.99
CA GLY A 531 -16.64 4.67 -22.88
C GLY A 531 -15.30 5.26 -23.31
N SER A 532 -15.01 6.51 -22.99
CA SER A 532 -13.69 7.11 -23.24
C SER A 532 -12.66 6.62 -22.23
N PRO A 533 -11.35 6.62 -22.56
CA PRO A 533 -10.29 6.25 -21.62
C PRO A 533 -10.40 7.03 -20.31
N TYR A 534 -10.61 6.32 -19.20
CA TYR A 534 -10.76 6.88 -17.87
C TYR A 534 -9.80 6.20 -16.90
N TYR A 535 -8.82 6.97 -16.42
CA TYR A 535 -7.73 6.44 -15.59
C TYR A 535 -7.88 6.85 -14.14
N LEU A 536 -7.69 5.88 -13.26
CA LEU A 536 -7.65 6.06 -11.81
C LEU A 536 -6.23 5.77 -11.31
N GLY A 537 -5.89 6.37 -10.16
CA GLY A 537 -4.64 6.10 -9.44
C GLY A 537 -4.88 5.61 -8.03
N ILE A 538 -4.07 4.63 -7.59
CA ILE A 538 -3.90 4.28 -6.18
C ILE A 538 -2.54 4.82 -5.75
N PHE A 539 -2.52 5.66 -4.71
CA PHE A 539 -1.34 6.38 -4.26
C PHE A 539 -0.77 5.81 -2.97
N LEU A 540 0.48 6.16 -2.65
CA LEU A 540 1.19 5.78 -1.43
C LEU A 540 1.41 4.26 -1.27
N ILE A 541 1.54 3.54 -2.36
CA ILE A 541 1.70 2.08 -2.39
C ILE A 541 3.14 1.60 -2.49
N GLY A 542 4.12 2.49 -2.34
CA GLY A 542 5.54 2.15 -2.47
C GLY A 542 6.12 1.29 -1.34
N ALA A 543 5.36 1.06 -0.27
CA ALA A 543 5.78 0.26 0.88
C ALA A 543 4.94 -1.01 1.00
N TYR A 544 5.57 -2.18 0.94
CA TYR A 544 5.03 -3.52 1.14
C TYR A 544 4.13 -4.07 0.04
N GLN A 545 3.49 -3.26 -0.80
CA GLN A 545 2.42 -3.72 -1.67
C GLN A 545 2.91 -4.66 -2.78
N GLU A 546 3.68 -4.17 -3.72
CA GLU A 546 4.16 -4.98 -4.86
C GLU A 546 4.96 -6.24 -4.46
N ILE A 547 5.69 -6.19 -3.35
CA ILE A 547 6.50 -7.31 -2.88
C ILE A 547 5.75 -8.34 -2.03
N LEU A 548 4.53 -8.03 -1.60
CA LEU A 548 3.59 -8.94 -0.93
C LEU A 548 2.47 -9.39 -1.87
N GLY A 549 2.53 -9.01 -3.15
CA GLY A 549 1.57 -9.38 -4.17
C GLY A 549 1.41 -10.90 -4.33
N ASP A 550 0.22 -11.33 -4.73
CA ASP A 550 -0.12 -12.73 -4.95
C ASP A 550 -0.72 -12.93 -6.35
N LEU A 551 -0.39 -14.05 -6.97
CA LEU A 551 -0.73 -14.42 -8.34
C LEU A 551 -2.18 -14.94 -8.50
N HIS A 552 -3.14 -14.37 -7.79
CA HIS A 552 -4.54 -14.80 -7.93
C HIS A 552 -5.02 -14.63 -9.37
N ASN A 553 -5.64 -15.68 -9.94
CA ASN A 553 -5.97 -15.81 -11.35
C ASN A 553 -4.76 -15.66 -12.33
N LEU A 554 -3.54 -15.82 -11.83
CA LEU A 554 -2.31 -15.69 -12.60
C LEU A 554 -2.09 -14.30 -13.22
N PHE A 555 -2.60 -13.25 -12.58
CA PHE A 555 -2.18 -11.88 -12.87
C PHE A 555 -0.82 -11.63 -12.21
N GLY A 556 0.19 -11.35 -13.03
CA GLY A 556 1.57 -11.12 -12.59
C GLY A 556 1.87 -9.67 -12.24
N ASP A 557 3.17 -9.36 -12.09
CA ASP A 557 3.63 -8.00 -11.85
C ASP A 557 3.21 -7.06 -12.99
N THR A 558 2.82 -5.84 -12.63
CA THR A 558 2.44 -4.82 -13.61
C THR A 558 3.67 -4.21 -14.28
N ASN A 559 3.48 -3.58 -15.44
CA ASN A 559 4.49 -2.68 -15.98
C ASN A 559 4.95 -1.70 -14.90
N ALA A 560 6.25 -1.47 -14.76
CA ALA A 560 6.81 -0.52 -13.81
C ALA A 560 7.76 0.46 -14.49
N VAL A 561 7.65 1.75 -14.17
CA VAL A 561 8.46 2.81 -14.76
C VAL A 561 9.04 3.69 -13.67
N HIS A 562 10.37 3.77 -13.64
CA HIS A 562 11.08 4.72 -12.79
C HIS A 562 11.15 6.09 -13.47
N VAL A 563 10.58 7.08 -12.82
CA VAL A 563 10.46 8.45 -13.30
C VAL A 563 11.39 9.36 -12.50
N ASP A 564 12.16 10.15 -13.19
CA ASP A 564 12.97 11.20 -12.59
C ASP A 564 12.65 12.56 -13.24
N VAL A 565 13.05 13.65 -12.61
CA VAL A 565 12.89 15.00 -13.15
C VAL A 565 14.23 15.71 -13.12
N SER A 566 14.69 16.16 -14.28
CA SER A 566 15.94 16.90 -14.38
C SER A 566 15.86 18.24 -13.64
N PRO A 567 17.00 18.87 -13.31
CA PRO A 567 17.01 20.21 -12.74
C PRO A 567 16.28 21.27 -13.60
N SER A 568 16.20 21.04 -14.92
CA SER A 568 15.45 21.90 -15.85
C SER A 568 13.95 21.63 -15.91
N GLY A 569 13.45 20.61 -15.19
CA GLY A 569 12.03 20.22 -15.17
C GLY A 569 11.65 19.20 -16.25
N GLU A 570 12.60 18.63 -16.99
CA GLU A 570 12.34 17.60 -17.99
C GLU A 570 12.05 16.25 -17.31
N VAL A 571 10.98 15.57 -17.74
CA VAL A 571 10.59 14.25 -17.26
C VAL A 571 11.41 13.19 -17.96
N LEU A 572 12.18 12.43 -17.18
CA LEU A 572 13.08 11.37 -17.63
C LEU A 572 12.50 10.00 -17.21
N LEU A 573 12.50 9.06 -18.15
CA LEU A 573 12.18 7.65 -17.86
C LEU A 573 13.53 6.93 -17.62
N ASP A 574 13.88 6.75 -16.34
CA ASP A 574 15.17 6.20 -15.93
C ASP A 574 15.27 4.70 -16.26
N THR A 575 14.26 3.93 -15.84
CA THR A 575 14.17 2.49 -16.08
C THR A 575 12.72 2.09 -16.38
N ILE A 576 12.57 1.24 -17.38
CA ILE A 576 11.27 0.64 -17.75
C ILE A 576 11.39 -0.87 -17.53
N ILE A 577 10.53 -1.41 -16.69
CA ILE A 577 10.42 -2.84 -16.41
C ILE A 577 9.07 -3.28 -16.95
N LYS A 578 9.08 -4.16 -17.95
CA LYS A 578 7.83 -4.74 -18.45
C LYS A 578 7.24 -5.65 -17.39
N GLY A 579 5.92 -5.63 -17.30
CA GLY A 579 5.18 -6.57 -16.49
C GLY A 579 5.33 -8.01 -16.98
N GLU A 580 4.96 -8.95 -16.14
CA GLU A 580 5.12 -10.36 -16.44
C GLU A 580 4.22 -10.82 -17.59
N THR A 581 4.79 -11.64 -18.47
CA THR A 581 4.08 -12.31 -19.54
C THR A 581 3.29 -13.51 -19.02
N VAL A 582 2.29 -13.95 -19.79
CA VAL A 582 1.52 -15.16 -19.47
C VAL A 582 2.43 -16.38 -19.29
N ALA A 583 3.47 -16.53 -20.12
CA ALA A 583 4.42 -17.65 -20.02
C ALA A 583 5.24 -17.60 -18.73
N GLU A 584 5.68 -16.42 -18.27
CA GLU A 584 6.45 -16.25 -17.04
C GLU A 584 5.61 -16.61 -15.81
N VAL A 585 4.39 -16.14 -15.74
CA VAL A 585 3.48 -16.47 -14.62
C VAL A 585 3.10 -17.95 -14.61
N LEU A 586 2.86 -18.55 -15.78
CA LEU A 586 2.62 -19.99 -15.92
C LEU A 586 3.81 -20.83 -15.45
N ASP A 587 5.05 -20.36 -15.66
CA ASP A 587 6.26 -21.06 -15.20
C ASP A 587 6.34 -21.13 -13.66
N TYR A 588 5.86 -20.13 -12.90
CA TYR A 588 5.79 -20.19 -11.42
C TYR A 588 4.95 -21.36 -10.92
N VAL A 589 3.89 -21.72 -11.66
CA VAL A 589 3.00 -22.84 -11.34
C VAL A 589 3.30 -24.07 -12.20
N GLN A 590 4.50 -24.11 -12.82
CA GLN A 590 5.10 -25.25 -13.51
C GLN A 590 4.42 -25.66 -14.84
N PHE A 591 3.65 -24.77 -15.47
CA PHE A 591 3.21 -24.94 -16.85
C PHE A 591 4.28 -24.41 -17.80
N ARG A 592 4.92 -25.32 -18.56
CA ARG A 592 5.92 -24.95 -19.56
C ARG A 592 5.25 -24.57 -20.87
N GLY A 593 5.48 -23.36 -21.37
CA GLY A 593 4.87 -22.86 -22.60
C GLY A 593 5.04 -23.86 -23.80
N ARG A 594 6.24 -24.43 -23.95
CA ARG A 594 6.50 -25.44 -25.01
C ARG A 594 5.62 -26.68 -24.87
N ASP A 595 5.38 -27.16 -23.65
CA ASP A 595 4.55 -28.36 -23.43
C ASP A 595 3.08 -28.05 -23.72
N LEU A 596 2.63 -26.84 -23.41
CA LEU A 596 1.28 -26.37 -23.73
C LEU A 596 1.08 -26.27 -25.24
N ILE A 597 2.02 -25.67 -25.97
CA ILE A 597 2.00 -25.57 -27.43
C ILE A 597 1.94 -26.97 -28.07
N ASN A 598 2.78 -27.92 -27.62
CA ASN A 598 2.78 -29.29 -28.16
C ASN A 598 1.43 -30.00 -27.94
N ARG A 599 0.81 -29.84 -26.79
CA ARG A 599 -0.53 -30.39 -26.49
C ARG A 599 -1.61 -29.75 -27.36
N LEU A 600 -1.54 -28.42 -27.55
CA LEU A 600 -2.47 -27.72 -28.41
C LEU A 600 -2.35 -28.17 -29.85
N GLN A 601 -1.13 -28.26 -30.39
CA GLN A 601 -0.87 -28.75 -31.76
C GLN A 601 -1.47 -30.13 -31.97
N ALA A 602 -1.32 -31.04 -31.01
CA ALA A 602 -1.94 -32.37 -31.11
C ALA A 602 -3.48 -32.32 -31.21
N ALA A 603 -4.11 -31.39 -30.44
CA ALA A 603 -5.57 -31.16 -30.51
C ALA A 603 -6.00 -30.52 -31.84
N VAL A 604 -5.22 -29.57 -32.35
CA VAL A 604 -5.43 -28.91 -33.65
C VAL A 604 -5.38 -29.92 -34.79
N GLU A 605 -4.40 -30.85 -34.80
CA GLU A 605 -4.30 -31.91 -35.79
C GLU A 605 -5.50 -32.88 -35.78
N VAL A 606 -6.10 -33.13 -34.61
CA VAL A 606 -7.36 -33.88 -34.52
C VAL A 606 -8.51 -33.08 -35.14
N ALA A 607 -8.61 -31.80 -34.86
CA ALA A 607 -9.67 -30.92 -35.39
C ALA A 607 -9.59 -30.81 -36.94
N VAL A 608 -8.39 -30.73 -37.51
CA VAL A 608 -8.18 -30.74 -38.97
C VAL A 608 -8.64 -32.07 -39.58
N ARG A 609 -8.24 -33.22 -39.02
CA ARG A 609 -8.66 -34.54 -39.47
C ARG A 609 -10.18 -34.76 -39.41
N GLU A 610 -10.84 -34.16 -38.47
CA GLU A 610 -12.29 -34.19 -38.33
C GLU A 610 -13.02 -33.09 -39.12
N ASN A 611 -12.29 -32.32 -39.94
CA ASN A 611 -12.80 -31.22 -40.77
C ASN A 611 -13.53 -30.13 -39.94
N ARG A 612 -13.16 -29.92 -38.67
CA ARG A 612 -13.69 -28.84 -37.86
C ARG A 612 -13.03 -27.48 -38.18
N ILE A 613 -11.77 -27.50 -38.58
CA ILE A 613 -10.98 -26.35 -39.06
C ILE A 613 -10.14 -26.76 -40.27
N ASP A 614 -9.79 -25.80 -41.11
CA ASP A 614 -8.85 -26.00 -42.19
C ASP A 614 -7.38 -25.78 -41.77
N HIS A 615 -6.42 -26.06 -42.66
CA HIS A 615 -4.98 -25.90 -42.38
C HIS A 615 -4.57 -24.43 -42.14
N ILE A 616 -5.26 -23.46 -42.75
CA ILE A 616 -4.97 -22.03 -42.56
C ILE A 616 -5.40 -21.61 -41.17
N GLN A 617 -6.62 -21.96 -40.78
CA GLN A 617 -7.15 -21.72 -39.44
C GLN A 617 -6.31 -22.38 -38.35
N ALA A 618 -5.84 -23.61 -38.60
CA ALA A 618 -4.94 -24.34 -37.71
C ALA A 618 -3.63 -23.56 -37.47
N GLY A 619 -3.00 -23.07 -38.54
CA GLY A 619 -1.77 -22.28 -38.44
C GLY A 619 -1.98 -20.94 -37.73
N GLN A 620 -3.09 -20.25 -38.03
CA GLN A 620 -3.45 -19.00 -37.39
C GLN A 620 -3.70 -19.19 -35.88
N PHE A 621 -4.40 -20.25 -35.47
CA PHE A 621 -4.69 -20.50 -34.07
C PHE A 621 -3.43 -20.82 -33.26
N VAL A 622 -2.52 -21.66 -33.79
CA VAL A 622 -1.26 -21.97 -33.10
C VAL A 622 -0.41 -20.71 -32.97
N LYS A 623 -0.30 -19.90 -34.03
CA LYS A 623 0.41 -18.62 -33.96
C LYS A 623 -0.18 -17.67 -32.93
N PHE A 624 -1.50 -17.48 -32.91
CA PHE A 624 -2.19 -16.66 -31.95
C PHE A 624 -1.93 -17.11 -30.49
N TYR A 625 -1.94 -18.44 -30.26
CA TYR A 625 -1.64 -19.01 -28.95
C TYR A 625 -0.18 -18.73 -28.49
N GLU A 626 0.78 -18.84 -29.42
CA GLU A 626 2.18 -18.51 -29.16
C GLU A 626 2.37 -17.02 -28.86
N GLU A 627 1.69 -16.15 -29.60
CA GLU A 627 1.67 -14.70 -29.34
C GLU A 627 1.05 -14.38 -27.97
N ALA A 628 -0.08 -15.00 -27.62
CA ALA A 628 -0.76 -14.83 -26.34
C ALA A 628 0.10 -15.26 -25.14
N LEU A 629 0.94 -16.31 -25.28
CA LEU A 629 1.87 -16.70 -24.23
C LEU A 629 2.93 -15.63 -23.93
N ASN A 630 3.24 -14.77 -24.88
CA ASN A 630 4.19 -13.67 -24.74
C ASN A 630 3.50 -12.32 -24.44
N GLY A 631 2.17 -12.31 -24.36
CA GLY A 631 1.37 -11.13 -24.02
C GLY A 631 1.42 -10.80 -22.53
N TYR A 632 0.97 -9.60 -22.21
CA TYR A 632 0.81 -9.12 -20.84
C TYR A 632 -0.31 -9.89 -20.11
N THR A 633 -0.25 -10.03 -18.80
CA THR A 633 -1.27 -10.82 -18.06
C THR A 633 -2.57 -10.05 -17.83
N TYR A 634 -2.55 -8.73 -17.98
CA TYR A 634 -3.72 -7.87 -17.87
C TYR A 634 -4.42 -7.66 -19.20
N LEU A 635 -5.60 -7.05 -19.18
CA LEU A 635 -6.37 -6.83 -20.40
C LEU A 635 -5.73 -5.70 -21.21
N GLU A 636 -5.47 -5.98 -22.47
CA GLU A 636 -4.98 -5.02 -23.46
C GLU A 636 -6.13 -4.68 -24.41
N GLU A 637 -6.30 -3.40 -24.75
CA GLU A 637 -7.22 -3.03 -25.82
C GLU A 637 -6.63 -3.53 -27.13
N PRO A 638 -7.46 -4.17 -28.00
CA PRO A 638 -6.96 -4.57 -29.31
C PRO A 638 -6.48 -3.32 -30.05
N ASP A 639 -5.29 -3.41 -30.67
CA ASP A 639 -4.77 -2.37 -31.54
C ASP A 639 -5.89 -1.90 -32.47
N GLY A 640 -6.27 -0.61 -32.34
CA GLY A 640 -7.42 -0.08 -33.06
C GLY A 640 -7.24 -0.29 -34.56
N GLU A 641 -8.20 -1.04 -35.17
CA GLU A 641 -8.37 -1.14 -36.62
C GLU A 641 -8.75 0.21 -37.25
#